data_a5e515cf905058d7c5ec2937fea25dd7
#
_entry.id   a5e515cf905058d7c5ec2937fea25dd7
#
_cell.length_a   1.000
_cell.length_b   1.000
_cell.length_c   1.000
_cell.angle_alpha   90.00
_cell.angle_beta   90.00
_cell.angle_gamma   90.00
#
_symmetry.space_group_name_H-M   'P 1'
#
loop_
_entity.id
_entity.type
_entity.pdbx_description
1 polymer ?
#
loop_
_entity_poly.entity_id
_entity_poly.type
_entity_poly.pdbx_seq_one_letter_code
_entity_poly.pdbx_strand_id
1 'polypeptide(L)'
;MKKFVCSIFLLLGVCCAINSQLSAQELPPIETYLPKDYGAEDQVWSISQGANNTMYFGNNEGLLSYNGARWTLYDSPNSSIIRSVKVVDDKIFTGSYMDFGYWVKDDKGFLNYTSIVKETNLELLEDEEFWNILKLDQWLIFQSLDRIYIYDTVADSFNVINSSTTIIKIYKVDEDIYFQKINQGIYILENGAERLISNSPQLINANVINISSSDEGLLFITRSKGFYTLNNGIVAQWDSALNSQLSNYKIYNSIQLENGDFVLGTISNGLLYINANKQISLKINQSKGLGNNTVLSLFEDKEGNIWLGLDHGISNLNLKSPFKIYKDDLGTLGTIYGAVLEDNLLYLGTNQGLFYKDISGTETFKPVPNTDGQVWYLGKKNETIFCGHDTGTFVVSQGKAQKISDIQGTWNIKEIDGNPNLLVQGNYDGLFVLEKVNGQWSFRNKLDGFDISSRFLEFVSSNKLLVSHEYKGVYELDVDSDFRKITNYKTLPIHKSIKSSLVSFDARILYGSNKGVFEYDTSSNSFKKDAIFSQLFPTEGYSSGKIINVNNKLFAFNRSSIAYAEKGKLSSNITIAQIPLPYTIRETKDGYENILYLGDQQYLIGTTVGYIITQLDSDTNEVTQPIELNSISVHSLKEAPRFLSLSDESILKNKENNLHISFNVNDYSKYLPSLYQYRLVGFNDTWSDWSSNPEAFFENLPHGEYTFEARGKLGIALTNTLQYKFQIEKPFLLKPIAIVIYVVLGIIFVAIVHMLNRMYYKKKHKKELEEKEKEIKVKQLENERQLVQYKNIDLQRDIELKNRELSLSTMNLIKRNDLLNDIKKELTVSKDNNKVIELINKNLNDSDDWKLFEKAFNNIDKDFINKLKTEHPNLTSNDIRLCTYLRLNLSSKEIAPLFNISFRSVEVKRYRLRKKMNLPHEESLSNYILHL
;
A
#
# COMPACT_ATOMS: atom_id res chain seq x y z
N MET A 1 -6.99 -21.89 -63.35
CA MET A 1 -8.05 -21.81 -62.32
C MET A 1 -7.98 -22.92 -61.28
N LYS A 2 -7.92 -24.24 -61.58
CA LYS A 2 -7.85 -25.30 -60.53
C LYS A 2 -6.65 -25.22 -59.60
N LYS A 3 -5.44 -24.80 -60.05
CA LYS A 3 -4.27 -24.63 -59.19
C LYS A 3 -4.37 -23.41 -58.27
N PHE A 4 -5.07 -22.36 -58.66
CA PHE A 4 -5.30 -21.16 -57.85
C PHE A 4 -6.34 -21.38 -56.75
N VAL A 5 -7.37 -22.20 -57.04
CA VAL A 5 -8.40 -22.59 -56.03
C VAL A 5 -7.80 -23.53 -54.98
N CYS A 6 -6.93 -24.47 -55.33
CA CYS A 6 -6.22 -25.33 -54.39
C CYS A 6 -5.25 -24.51 -53.46
N SER A 7 -4.57 -23.48 -53.96
CA SER A 7 -3.71 -22.62 -53.14
C SER A 7 -4.51 -21.75 -52.17
N ILE A 8 -5.71 -21.31 -52.55
CA ILE A 8 -6.60 -20.53 -51.63
C ILE A 8 -7.17 -21.45 -50.56
N PHE A 9 -7.53 -22.69 -50.87
CA PHE A 9 -7.96 -23.66 -49.85
C PHE A 9 -6.83 -24.13 -48.96
N LEU A 10 -5.59 -24.20 -49.43
CA LEU A 10 -4.41 -24.46 -48.59
C LEU A 10 -4.08 -23.27 -47.69
N LEU A 11 -4.21 -22.04 -48.18
CA LEU A 11 -4.04 -20.81 -47.37
C LEU A 11 -5.17 -20.66 -46.35
N LEU A 12 -6.42 -20.95 -46.71
CA LEU A 12 -7.53 -20.98 -45.73
C LEU A 12 -7.40 -22.14 -44.74
N GLY A 13 -6.88 -23.30 -45.15
CA GLY A 13 -6.57 -24.40 -44.22
C GLY A 13 -5.44 -24.09 -43.26
N VAL A 14 -4.42 -23.34 -43.68
CA VAL A 14 -3.32 -22.89 -42.82
C VAL A 14 -3.75 -21.74 -41.91
N CYS A 15 -4.63 -20.84 -42.33
CA CYS A 15 -5.24 -19.83 -41.46
C CYS A 15 -6.18 -20.42 -40.40
N CYS A 16 -6.81 -21.56 -40.66
CA CYS A 16 -7.61 -22.27 -39.64
C CYS A 16 -6.78 -23.12 -38.67
N ALA A 17 -5.49 -23.39 -38.97
CA ALA A 17 -4.62 -24.19 -38.11
C ALA A 17 -3.78 -23.37 -37.12
N ILE A 18 -3.83 -22.02 -37.18
CA ILE A 18 -3.23 -21.14 -36.17
C ILE A 18 -4.32 -20.60 -35.23
N ASN A 19 -5.22 -21.44 -34.80
CA ASN A 19 -5.92 -21.22 -33.57
C ASN A 19 -4.96 -21.67 -32.44
N SER A 20 -4.05 -20.78 -31.99
CA SER A 20 -3.54 -20.89 -30.64
C SER A 20 -4.77 -20.90 -29.73
N GLN A 21 -5.13 -22.06 -29.23
CA GLN A 21 -6.19 -22.18 -28.22
C GLN A 21 -5.75 -21.32 -27.05
N LEU A 22 -6.25 -20.09 -26.99
CA LEU A 22 -6.25 -19.28 -25.80
C LEU A 22 -7.06 -20.07 -24.77
N SER A 23 -6.37 -20.74 -23.87
CA SER A 23 -7.00 -21.49 -22.79
C SER A 23 -7.50 -20.49 -21.76
N ALA A 24 -8.80 -20.46 -21.52
CA ALA A 24 -9.43 -19.74 -20.45
C ALA A 24 -9.15 -20.47 -19.13
N GLN A 25 -8.07 -20.07 -18.43
CA GLN A 25 -7.60 -20.74 -17.23
C GLN A 25 -7.56 -19.75 -16.06
N GLU A 26 -8.11 -20.14 -14.92
CA GLU A 26 -7.96 -19.44 -13.64
C GLU A 26 -6.54 -19.70 -13.12
N LEU A 27 -5.80 -18.62 -12.88
CA LEU A 27 -4.41 -18.66 -12.44
C LEU A 27 -4.28 -18.22 -10.98
N PRO A 28 -3.34 -18.80 -10.24
CA PRO A 28 -2.93 -18.20 -8.97
C PRO A 28 -2.37 -16.79 -9.20
N PRO A 29 -2.32 -15.93 -8.19
CA PRO A 29 -1.71 -14.60 -8.32
C PRO A 29 -0.26 -14.68 -8.80
N ILE A 30 0.06 -13.83 -9.76
CA ILE A 30 1.41 -13.69 -10.32
C ILE A 30 1.85 -12.26 -10.11
N GLU A 31 3.01 -12.08 -9.50
CA GLU A 31 3.65 -10.78 -9.39
C GLU A 31 4.94 -10.77 -10.21
N THR A 32 5.15 -9.70 -10.96
CA THR A 32 6.30 -9.57 -11.84
C THR A 32 7.05 -8.30 -11.50
N TYR A 33 8.35 -8.44 -11.31
CA TYR A 33 9.30 -7.36 -11.06
C TYR A 33 10.20 -7.20 -12.29
N LEU A 34 10.22 -6.01 -12.83
CA LEU A 34 11.07 -5.66 -13.98
C LEU A 34 12.38 -5.00 -13.49
N PRO A 35 13.41 -4.90 -14.32
CA PRO A 35 14.68 -4.25 -14.01
C PRO A 35 14.55 -2.88 -13.33
N LYS A 36 13.59 -2.06 -13.77
CA LYS A 36 13.27 -0.76 -13.16
C LYS A 36 12.80 -0.83 -11.71
N ASP A 37 12.21 -1.97 -11.29
CA ASP A 37 11.64 -2.15 -9.96
C ASP A 37 12.72 -2.59 -8.96
N TYR A 38 13.72 -3.35 -9.41
CA TYR A 38 14.82 -3.82 -8.56
C TYR A 38 16.16 -3.12 -8.81
N GLY A 39 16.27 -2.28 -9.84
CA GLY A 39 17.42 -1.41 -10.08
C GLY A 39 18.69 -2.14 -10.51
N ALA A 40 18.58 -3.24 -11.27
CA ALA A 40 19.69 -4.01 -11.81
C ALA A 40 19.39 -4.53 -13.22
N GLU A 41 20.33 -5.27 -13.84
CA GLU A 41 20.18 -5.83 -15.17
C GLU A 41 19.13 -6.96 -15.27
N ASP A 42 18.81 -7.37 -16.49
CA ASP A 42 17.64 -8.17 -16.85
C ASP A 42 17.66 -9.58 -16.33
N GLN A 43 18.76 -10.33 -16.49
CA GLN A 43 18.80 -11.77 -16.34
C GLN A 43 19.02 -12.21 -14.89
N VAL A 44 18.27 -13.23 -14.47
CA VAL A 44 18.37 -13.82 -13.12
C VAL A 44 18.63 -15.33 -13.22
N TRP A 45 19.86 -15.72 -12.88
CA TRP A 45 20.42 -17.03 -13.12
C TRP A 45 20.17 -18.05 -12.00
N SER A 46 20.04 -17.58 -10.76
CA SER A 46 19.89 -18.44 -9.60
C SER A 46 19.11 -17.73 -8.51
N ILE A 47 18.39 -18.48 -7.68
CA ILE A 47 17.53 -17.98 -6.60
C ILE A 47 17.77 -18.82 -5.35
N SER A 48 17.83 -18.18 -4.20
CA SER A 48 17.90 -18.85 -2.90
C SER A 48 17.21 -18.03 -1.81
N GLN A 49 16.81 -18.66 -0.70
CA GLN A 49 16.12 -18.00 0.40
C GLN A 49 16.91 -18.13 1.69
N GLY A 50 17.00 -17.06 2.47
CA GLY A 50 17.60 -17.02 3.79
C GLY A 50 16.72 -17.59 4.89
N ALA A 51 17.30 -17.80 6.08
CA ALA A 51 16.56 -18.29 7.24
C ALA A 51 15.45 -17.32 7.68
N ASN A 52 15.68 -16.02 7.53
CA ASN A 52 14.75 -14.94 7.81
C ASN A 52 13.82 -14.59 6.61
N ASN A 53 13.61 -15.53 5.69
CA ASN A 53 12.82 -15.40 4.47
C ASN A 53 13.35 -14.40 3.43
N THR A 54 14.43 -13.67 3.64
CA THR A 54 14.99 -12.79 2.60
C THR A 54 15.35 -13.61 1.36
N MET A 55 14.89 -13.16 0.19
CA MET A 55 15.22 -13.77 -1.10
C MET A 55 16.50 -13.20 -1.67
N TYR A 56 17.33 -14.05 -2.28
CA TYR A 56 18.57 -13.69 -2.93
C TYR A 56 18.60 -14.20 -4.37
N PHE A 57 19.06 -13.32 -5.29
CA PHE A 57 19.06 -13.60 -6.73
C PHE A 57 20.42 -13.31 -7.32
N GLY A 58 20.95 -14.24 -8.10
CA GLY A 58 22.15 -14.03 -8.90
C GLY A 58 21.79 -13.30 -10.20
N ASN A 59 22.30 -12.11 -10.36
CA ASN A 59 22.04 -11.21 -11.49
C ASN A 59 23.31 -10.86 -12.24
N ASN A 60 23.17 -10.30 -13.43
CA ASN A 60 24.31 -9.88 -14.25
C ASN A 60 25.18 -8.79 -13.58
N GLU A 61 24.60 -7.92 -12.77
CA GLU A 61 25.33 -6.86 -12.05
C GLU A 61 25.85 -7.31 -10.68
N GLY A 62 25.21 -8.30 -10.06
CA GLY A 62 25.60 -8.71 -8.71
C GLY A 62 24.60 -9.57 -7.99
N LEU A 63 24.63 -9.52 -6.67
CA LEU A 63 23.70 -10.19 -5.78
C LEU A 63 22.55 -9.26 -5.46
N LEU A 64 21.33 -9.58 -5.91
CA LEU A 64 20.12 -8.90 -5.48
C LEU A 64 19.58 -9.55 -4.22
N SER A 65 19.11 -8.76 -3.26
CA SER A 65 18.32 -9.21 -2.14
C SER A 65 16.94 -8.55 -2.15
N TYR A 66 15.93 -9.30 -1.72
CA TYR A 66 14.56 -8.82 -1.59
C TYR A 66 13.93 -9.28 -0.29
N ASN A 67 13.42 -8.35 0.50
CA ASN A 67 12.84 -8.62 1.81
C ASN A 67 11.31 -8.42 1.87
N GLY A 68 10.63 -8.46 0.72
CA GLY A 68 9.19 -8.22 0.63
C GLY A 68 8.81 -6.75 0.45
N ALA A 69 9.65 -5.81 0.92
CA ALA A 69 9.41 -4.38 0.83
C ALA A 69 10.42 -3.65 -0.07
N ARG A 70 11.71 -4.07 -0.02
CA ARG A 70 12.80 -3.38 -0.69
C ARG A 70 13.72 -4.33 -1.42
N TRP A 71 14.14 -3.93 -2.61
CA TRP A 71 15.23 -4.51 -3.36
C TRP A 71 16.56 -3.83 -3.00
N THR A 72 17.61 -4.61 -2.88
CA THR A 72 18.99 -4.10 -2.67
C THR A 72 19.96 -4.86 -3.57
N LEU A 73 20.71 -4.13 -4.37
CA LEU A 73 21.80 -4.67 -5.19
C LEU A 73 23.11 -4.57 -4.41
N TYR A 74 23.84 -5.65 -4.37
CA TYR A 74 25.24 -5.73 -3.92
C TYR A 74 26.09 -6.04 -5.13
N ASP A 75 26.92 -5.09 -5.52
CA ASP A 75 27.77 -5.21 -6.69
C ASP A 75 28.65 -6.45 -6.65
N SER A 76 28.79 -7.11 -7.77
CA SER A 76 29.69 -8.28 -7.88
C SER A 76 31.14 -7.87 -7.58
N PRO A 77 31.84 -8.59 -6.70
CA PRO A 77 33.18 -8.20 -6.23
C PRO A 77 34.25 -8.06 -7.33
N ASN A 78 34.00 -8.70 -8.46
CA ASN A 78 34.88 -8.68 -9.63
C ASN A 78 34.20 -8.12 -10.89
N SER A 79 33.05 -7.43 -10.72
CA SER A 79 32.25 -6.85 -11.80
C SER A 79 31.83 -7.88 -12.87
N SER A 80 31.57 -9.11 -12.46
CA SER A 80 31.11 -10.19 -13.34
C SER A 80 29.73 -10.70 -12.91
N ILE A 81 29.12 -11.49 -13.79
CA ILE A 81 27.79 -12.08 -13.55
C ILE A 81 27.84 -13.06 -12.38
N ILE A 82 26.87 -12.98 -11.47
CA ILE A 82 26.64 -14.02 -10.48
C ILE A 82 25.75 -15.10 -11.09
N ARG A 83 26.31 -16.28 -11.35
CA ARG A 83 25.63 -17.43 -11.98
C ARG A 83 24.92 -18.33 -11.00
N SER A 84 25.43 -18.45 -9.77
CA SER A 84 24.86 -19.33 -8.76
C SER A 84 24.79 -18.65 -7.40
N VAL A 85 23.71 -18.92 -6.69
CA VAL A 85 23.45 -18.45 -5.32
C VAL A 85 22.92 -19.61 -4.49
N LYS A 86 23.48 -19.81 -3.30
CA LYS A 86 23.02 -20.81 -2.34
C LYS A 86 23.16 -20.28 -0.92
N VAL A 87 22.06 -20.14 -0.21
CA VAL A 87 22.10 -19.83 1.22
C VAL A 87 22.31 -21.11 2.01
N VAL A 88 23.26 -21.07 2.93
CA VAL A 88 23.56 -22.12 3.89
C VAL A 88 23.77 -21.44 5.25
N ASP A 89 22.90 -21.71 6.20
CA ASP A 89 22.87 -21.07 7.52
C ASP A 89 22.79 -19.53 7.40
N ASP A 90 23.77 -18.80 7.88
CA ASP A 90 23.88 -17.34 7.86
C ASP A 90 24.71 -16.81 6.67
N LYS A 91 25.27 -17.70 5.83
CA LYS A 91 26.12 -17.35 4.69
C LYS A 91 25.39 -17.50 3.37
N ILE A 92 25.58 -16.52 2.48
CA ILE A 92 25.06 -16.55 1.11
C ILE A 92 26.26 -16.87 0.19
N PHE A 93 26.36 -18.11 -0.29
CA PHE A 93 27.39 -18.51 -1.22
C PHE A 93 27.02 -18.08 -2.64
N THR A 94 28.00 -17.52 -3.37
CA THR A 94 27.84 -17.11 -4.76
C THR A 94 28.99 -17.63 -5.61
N GLY A 95 28.66 -18.00 -6.85
CA GLY A 95 29.62 -18.36 -7.88
C GLY A 95 29.51 -17.39 -9.06
N SER A 96 30.63 -16.90 -9.53
CA SER A 96 30.75 -15.93 -10.59
C SER A 96 31.88 -16.34 -11.58
N TYR A 97 32.31 -15.43 -12.46
CA TYR A 97 33.46 -15.65 -13.32
C TYR A 97 34.75 -15.60 -12.48
N MET A 98 35.56 -16.65 -12.56
CA MET A 98 36.87 -16.79 -11.90
C MET A 98 36.86 -16.55 -10.39
N ASP A 99 35.68 -16.67 -9.73
CA ASP A 99 35.59 -16.50 -8.29
C ASP A 99 34.31 -17.18 -7.71
N PHE A 100 34.42 -17.69 -6.50
CA PHE A 100 33.33 -18.08 -5.65
C PHE A 100 33.66 -17.80 -4.19
N GLY A 101 32.64 -17.50 -3.42
CA GLY A 101 32.80 -17.13 -2.03
C GLY A 101 31.46 -16.98 -1.34
N TYR A 102 31.44 -16.25 -0.24
CA TYR A 102 30.23 -16.06 0.54
C TYR A 102 30.09 -14.62 1.03
N TRP A 103 28.86 -14.26 1.26
CA TRP A 103 28.45 -12.99 1.85
C TRP A 103 27.93 -13.24 3.27
N VAL A 104 28.29 -12.34 4.19
CA VAL A 104 27.81 -12.36 5.57
C VAL A 104 27.24 -10.98 5.90
N LYS A 105 26.12 -10.95 6.57
CA LYS A 105 25.49 -9.71 7.05
C LYS A 105 26.24 -9.19 8.26
N ASP A 106 26.68 -7.94 8.21
CA ASP A 106 27.32 -7.28 9.34
C ASP A 106 26.27 -6.84 10.40
N ASP A 107 26.76 -6.29 11.50
CA ASP A 107 25.93 -5.80 12.60
C ASP A 107 25.05 -4.59 12.23
N LYS A 108 25.33 -3.93 11.12
CA LYS A 108 24.55 -2.79 10.58
C LYS A 108 23.53 -3.20 9.50
N GLY A 109 23.54 -4.48 9.11
CA GLY A 109 22.59 -5.03 8.16
C GLY A 109 23.10 -5.13 6.71
N PHE A 110 24.38 -4.82 6.44
CA PHE A 110 24.96 -4.91 5.11
C PHE A 110 25.71 -6.21 4.85
N LEU A 111 25.65 -6.69 3.62
CA LEU A 111 26.38 -7.88 3.22
C LEU A 111 27.82 -7.52 2.84
N ASN A 112 28.77 -8.30 3.37
CA ASN A 112 30.20 -8.20 3.07
C ASN A 112 30.66 -9.50 2.43
N TYR A 113 31.37 -9.42 1.31
CA TYR A 113 31.85 -10.55 0.55
C TYR A 113 33.23 -11.03 0.99
N THR A 114 33.40 -12.35 1.02
CA THR A 114 34.67 -13.02 1.24
C THR A 114 34.89 -14.05 0.13
N SER A 115 35.99 -13.94 -0.61
CA SER A 115 36.34 -14.88 -1.67
C SER A 115 37.03 -16.10 -1.07
N ILE A 116 36.47 -17.27 -1.25
CA ILE A 116 37.09 -18.54 -0.86
C ILE A 116 38.29 -18.85 -1.74
N VAL A 117 38.18 -18.56 -3.05
CA VAL A 117 39.26 -18.76 -4.01
C VAL A 117 40.55 -18.03 -3.60
N LYS A 118 40.40 -16.75 -3.15
CA LYS A 118 41.56 -15.94 -2.70
C LYS A 118 42.07 -16.39 -1.32
N GLU A 119 41.18 -16.70 -0.38
CA GLU A 119 41.60 -17.13 0.96
C GLU A 119 42.38 -18.44 0.93
N THR A 120 41.98 -19.39 0.07
CA THR A 120 42.60 -20.70 -0.04
C THR A 120 43.69 -20.78 -1.09
N ASN A 121 43.96 -19.67 -1.84
CA ASN A 121 44.87 -19.63 -2.98
C ASN A 121 44.61 -20.75 -4.00
N LEU A 122 43.33 -21.00 -4.31
CA LEU A 122 42.89 -22.06 -5.21
C LEU A 122 43.20 -21.69 -6.66
N GLU A 123 43.88 -22.60 -7.37
CA GLU A 123 44.14 -22.42 -8.82
C GLU A 123 42.94 -22.84 -9.64
N LEU A 124 42.40 -21.90 -10.38
CA LEU A 124 41.30 -22.09 -11.33
C LEU A 124 41.80 -22.26 -12.75
N LEU A 125 40.98 -22.83 -13.64
CA LEU A 125 41.20 -22.78 -15.07
C LEU A 125 40.90 -21.37 -15.60
N GLU A 126 41.51 -21.00 -16.72
CA GLU A 126 41.23 -19.77 -17.44
C GLU A 126 39.75 -19.77 -17.93
N ASP A 127 39.05 -18.67 -17.74
CA ASP A 127 37.67 -18.46 -18.15
C ASP A 127 36.60 -19.35 -17.43
N GLU A 128 36.86 -19.76 -16.18
CA GLU A 128 35.93 -20.59 -15.41
C GLU A 128 34.78 -19.80 -14.82
N GLU A 129 33.56 -20.25 -15.05
CA GLU A 129 32.33 -19.72 -14.44
C GLU A 129 31.67 -20.76 -13.56
N PHE A 130 31.11 -20.36 -12.40
CA PHE A 130 30.52 -21.27 -11.41
C PHE A 130 29.00 -21.26 -11.47
N TRP A 131 28.42 -22.26 -12.14
CA TRP A 131 27.02 -22.34 -12.51
C TRP A 131 26.11 -22.95 -11.43
N ASN A 132 26.66 -23.74 -10.51
CA ASN A 132 25.86 -24.40 -9.50
C ASN A 132 26.63 -24.53 -8.17
N ILE A 133 25.87 -24.44 -7.05
CA ILE A 133 26.36 -24.64 -5.70
C ILE A 133 25.41 -25.58 -4.98
N LEU A 134 25.94 -26.69 -4.44
CA LEU A 134 25.19 -27.63 -3.62
C LEU A 134 25.80 -27.76 -2.22
N LYS A 135 24.97 -28.13 -1.25
CA LYS A 135 25.36 -28.42 0.12
C LYS A 135 25.05 -29.89 0.43
N LEU A 136 26.04 -30.62 0.89
CA LEU A 136 25.89 -31.97 1.40
C LEU A 136 26.74 -32.10 2.69
N ASP A 137 26.12 -32.30 3.83
CA ASP A 137 26.72 -32.32 5.18
C ASP A 137 27.69 -31.15 5.41
N GLN A 138 28.99 -31.42 5.64
CA GLN A 138 30.01 -30.38 5.76
C GLN A 138 30.58 -29.90 4.40
N TRP A 139 30.22 -30.55 3.30
CA TRP A 139 30.78 -30.20 1.99
C TRP A 139 29.94 -29.20 1.23
N LEU A 140 30.62 -28.21 0.66
CA LEU A 140 30.08 -27.29 -0.36
C LEU A 140 30.66 -27.71 -1.70
N ILE A 141 29.79 -27.84 -2.68
CA ILE A 141 30.18 -28.31 -4.01
C ILE A 141 29.91 -27.20 -4.99
N PHE A 142 30.98 -26.68 -5.59
CA PHE A 142 30.93 -25.67 -6.64
C PHE A 142 31.18 -26.35 -7.99
N GLN A 143 30.35 -25.99 -8.99
CA GLN A 143 30.47 -26.63 -10.30
C GLN A 143 30.64 -25.56 -11.38
N SER A 144 31.74 -25.75 -12.17
CA SER A 144 31.93 -25.15 -13.47
C SER A 144 31.55 -26.11 -14.61
N LEU A 145 31.70 -25.69 -15.86
CA LEU A 145 31.44 -26.59 -16.99
C LEU A 145 32.46 -27.73 -17.13
N ASP A 146 33.66 -27.56 -16.59
CA ASP A 146 34.79 -28.46 -16.75
C ASP A 146 35.22 -29.16 -15.46
N ARG A 147 34.76 -28.66 -14.28
CA ARG A 147 35.21 -29.15 -12.99
C ARG A 147 34.12 -29.17 -11.95
N ILE A 148 34.26 -30.06 -10.94
CA ILE A 148 33.49 -30.08 -9.71
C ILE A 148 34.46 -29.86 -8.56
N TYR A 149 34.32 -28.81 -7.79
CA TYR A 149 35.10 -28.46 -6.61
C TYR A 149 34.32 -28.85 -5.35
N ILE A 150 34.85 -29.79 -4.61
CA ILE A 150 34.26 -30.28 -3.36
C ILE A 150 35.06 -29.65 -2.20
N TYR A 151 34.48 -28.67 -1.55
CA TYR A 151 35.10 -27.94 -0.46
C TYR A 151 34.62 -28.51 0.88
N ASP A 152 35.54 -29.05 1.68
CA ASP A 152 35.28 -29.47 3.05
C ASP A 152 35.39 -28.25 3.96
N THR A 153 34.27 -27.80 4.52
CA THR A 153 34.19 -26.59 5.35
C THR A 153 34.80 -26.79 6.76
N VAL A 154 35.07 -28.03 7.15
CA VAL A 154 35.70 -28.38 8.45
C VAL A 154 37.21 -28.53 8.28
N ALA A 155 37.63 -29.23 7.22
CA ALA A 155 39.05 -29.48 6.94
C ALA A 155 39.72 -28.35 6.20
N ASP A 156 38.97 -27.39 5.71
CA ASP A 156 39.41 -26.24 4.86
C ASP A 156 40.24 -26.71 3.66
N SER A 157 39.73 -27.72 2.94
CA SER A 157 40.46 -28.37 1.84
C SER A 157 39.56 -28.69 0.65
N PHE A 158 40.16 -28.78 -0.53
CA PHE A 158 39.46 -29.08 -1.78
C PHE A 158 39.78 -30.45 -2.32
N ASN A 159 38.76 -31.16 -2.80
CA ASN A 159 38.92 -32.22 -3.80
C ASN A 159 38.34 -31.76 -5.12
N VAL A 160 39.11 -31.86 -6.21
CA VAL A 160 38.71 -31.34 -7.52
C VAL A 160 38.58 -32.48 -8.52
N ILE A 161 37.40 -32.59 -9.10
CA ILE A 161 37.14 -33.58 -10.17
C ILE A 161 37.18 -32.83 -11.51
N ASN A 162 38.14 -33.22 -12.36
CA ASN A 162 38.24 -32.71 -13.70
C ASN A 162 37.39 -33.54 -14.67
N SER A 163 36.72 -32.89 -15.60
CA SER A 163 35.94 -33.55 -16.64
C SER A 163 36.58 -33.34 -18.02
N SER A 164 36.60 -34.37 -18.84
CA SER A 164 37.03 -34.30 -20.24
C SER A 164 35.94 -33.80 -21.19
N THR A 165 34.71 -33.65 -20.70
CA THR A 165 33.56 -33.16 -21.45
C THR A 165 32.68 -32.29 -20.52
N THR A 166 31.84 -31.46 -21.09
CA THR A 166 31.03 -30.49 -20.37
C THR A 166 30.11 -31.17 -19.37
N ILE A 167 30.11 -30.68 -18.12
CA ILE A 167 29.15 -30.95 -17.05
C ILE A 167 28.17 -29.79 -17.03
N ILE A 168 26.91 -30.00 -17.44
CA ILE A 168 25.91 -28.93 -17.49
C ILE A 168 25.52 -28.51 -16.07
N LYS A 169 25.20 -29.48 -15.20
CA LYS A 169 24.70 -29.23 -13.86
C LYS A 169 24.91 -30.45 -12.99
N ILE A 170 25.09 -30.24 -11.67
CA ILE A 170 25.09 -31.29 -10.65
C ILE A 170 23.73 -31.28 -9.93
N TYR A 171 23.32 -32.44 -9.46
CA TYR A 171 22.01 -32.67 -8.82
C TYR A 171 22.21 -33.40 -7.51
N LYS A 172 21.59 -32.91 -6.43
CA LYS A 172 21.48 -33.67 -5.18
C LYS A 172 20.15 -34.43 -5.23
N VAL A 173 20.22 -35.76 -5.06
CA VAL A 173 19.04 -36.62 -4.90
C VAL A 173 19.30 -37.42 -3.62
N ASP A 174 18.47 -37.20 -2.61
CA ASP A 174 18.68 -37.70 -1.24
C ASP A 174 20.08 -37.29 -0.72
N GLU A 175 20.96 -38.28 -0.39
CA GLU A 175 22.32 -38.00 0.05
C GLU A 175 23.38 -38.18 -1.06
N ASP A 176 22.95 -38.33 -2.32
CA ASP A 176 23.83 -38.61 -3.44
C ASP A 176 23.90 -37.39 -4.38
N ILE A 177 25.04 -37.22 -5.04
CA ILE A 177 25.28 -36.20 -6.06
C ILE A 177 25.43 -36.89 -7.42
N TYR A 178 24.54 -36.52 -8.32
CA TYR A 178 24.49 -36.99 -9.73
C TYR A 178 24.82 -35.89 -10.70
N PHE A 179 25.38 -36.26 -11.85
CA PHE A 179 25.63 -35.33 -12.94
C PHE A 179 25.72 -36.05 -14.29
N GLN A 180 25.51 -35.29 -15.34
CA GLN A 180 25.70 -35.76 -16.70
C GLN A 180 27.04 -35.23 -17.27
N LYS A 181 27.86 -36.15 -17.80
CA LYS A 181 28.92 -35.80 -18.75
C LYS A 181 28.35 -35.93 -20.15
N ILE A 182 28.42 -34.86 -20.95
CA ILE A 182 27.82 -34.85 -22.27
C ILE A 182 28.49 -35.90 -23.14
N ASN A 183 27.68 -36.69 -23.86
CA ASN A 183 28.09 -37.81 -24.70
C ASN A 183 28.81 -38.97 -23.98
N GLN A 184 28.89 -38.97 -22.66
CA GLN A 184 29.50 -40.06 -21.89
C GLN A 184 28.51 -40.80 -21.00
N GLY A 185 27.53 -40.12 -20.41
CA GLY A 185 26.50 -40.75 -19.59
C GLY A 185 26.22 -40.02 -18.30
N ILE A 186 25.54 -40.72 -17.38
CA ILE A 186 25.15 -40.24 -16.06
C ILE A 186 26.09 -40.82 -15.03
N TYR A 187 26.63 -39.96 -14.18
CA TYR A 187 27.60 -40.32 -13.15
C TYR A 187 27.05 -39.98 -11.74
N ILE A 188 27.56 -40.68 -10.75
CA ILE A 188 27.38 -40.40 -9.31
C ILE A 188 28.74 -40.09 -8.68
N LEU A 189 28.76 -39.23 -7.68
CA LEU A 189 29.94 -39.01 -6.83
C LEU A 189 29.92 -39.99 -5.67
N GLU A 190 30.95 -40.84 -5.60
CA GLU A 190 31.16 -41.78 -4.50
C GLU A 190 32.61 -41.68 -4.01
N ASN A 191 32.84 -41.56 -2.70
CA ASN A 191 34.14 -41.50 -2.08
C ASN A 191 35.10 -40.48 -2.71
N GLY A 192 34.57 -39.30 -3.16
CA GLY A 192 35.34 -38.25 -3.79
C GLY A 192 35.75 -38.55 -5.23
N ALA A 193 35.22 -39.59 -5.88
CA ALA A 193 35.46 -39.94 -7.29
C ALA A 193 34.13 -40.14 -8.04
N GLU A 194 34.21 -40.09 -9.35
CA GLU A 194 33.07 -40.31 -10.22
C GLU A 194 32.87 -41.80 -10.59
N ARG A 195 31.61 -42.25 -10.58
CA ARG A 195 31.25 -43.60 -11.07
C ARG A 195 30.10 -43.52 -12.06
N LEU A 196 30.28 -44.15 -13.23
CA LEU A 196 29.24 -44.22 -14.25
C LEU A 196 28.07 -45.10 -13.78
N ILE A 197 26.85 -44.60 -13.88
CA ILE A 197 25.63 -45.36 -13.54
C ILE A 197 24.78 -45.69 -14.77
N SER A 198 24.86 -44.90 -15.83
CA SER A 198 24.14 -45.20 -17.08
C SER A 198 24.81 -44.52 -18.28
N ASN A 199 25.00 -45.25 -19.36
CA ASN A 199 25.38 -44.77 -20.68
C ASN A 199 24.28 -45.06 -21.74
N SER A 200 23.05 -45.17 -21.29
CA SER A 200 21.90 -45.44 -22.15
C SER A 200 21.77 -44.40 -23.27
N PRO A 201 21.52 -44.83 -24.53
CA PRO A 201 21.32 -43.92 -25.68
C PRO A 201 20.22 -42.86 -25.49
N GLN A 202 19.20 -43.17 -24.66
CA GLN A 202 18.12 -42.25 -24.33
C GLN A 202 18.62 -41.06 -23.52
N LEU A 203 19.55 -41.27 -22.61
CA LEU A 203 20.10 -40.22 -21.72
C LEU A 203 21.39 -39.62 -22.28
N ILE A 204 22.32 -40.42 -22.85
CA ILE A 204 23.58 -39.92 -23.37
C ILE A 204 23.43 -38.86 -24.44
N ASN A 205 22.39 -39.01 -25.29
CA ASN A 205 22.05 -38.11 -26.37
C ASN A 205 20.98 -37.08 -26.01
N ALA A 206 20.65 -36.90 -24.72
CA ALA A 206 19.69 -35.92 -24.24
C ALA A 206 20.35 -35.05 -23.16
N ASN A 207 20.16 -33.74 -23.26
CA ASN A 207 20.60 -32.84 -22.18
C ASN A 207 19.67 -33.05 -20.98
N VAL A 208 20.20 -33.59 -19.88
CA VAL A 208 19.49 -33.74 -18.64
C VAL A 208 19.40 -32.39 -17.93
N ILE A 209 18.19 -32.00 -17.57
CA ILE A 209 17.89 -30.69 -16.95
C ILE A 209 17.68 -30.87 -15.45
N ASN A 210 17.17 -32.02 -15.01
CA ASN A 210 17.00 -32.35 -13.60
C ASN A 210 17.07 -33.84 -13.39
N ILE A 211 17.54 -34.24 -12.18
CA ILE A 211 17.52 -35.60 -11.66
C ILE A 211 16.87 -35.54 -10.27
N SER A 212 15.86 -36.38 -10.05
CA SER A 212 15.15 -36.47 -8.76
C SER A 212 14.83 -37.92 -8.43
N SER A 213 14.41 -38.20 -7.22
CA SER A 213 13.90 -39.53 -6.82
C SER A 213 12.44 -39.70 -7.25
N SER A 214 12.03 -40.91 -7.52
CA SER A 214 10.65 -41.32 -7.74
C SER A 214 10.42 -42.76 -7.24
N ASP A 215 9.16 -43.18 -7.08
CA ASP A 215 8.80 -44.58 -6.75
C ASP A 215 9.32 -45.59 -7.78
N GLU A 216 9.58 -45.13 -9.00
CA GLU A 216 10.07 -45.97 -10.10
C GLU A 216 11.62 -45.92 -10.26
N GLY A 217 12.36 -45.27 -9.32
CA GLY A 217 13.79 -45.11 -9.36
C GLY A 217 14.23 -43.66 -9.65
N LEU A 218 15.43 -43.45 -10.17
CA LEU A 218 15.88 -42.09 -10.52
C LEU A 218 15.08 -41.57 -11.71
N LEU A 219 14.54 -40.38 -11.56
CA LEU A 219 13.77 -39.68 -12.59
C LEU A 219 14.62 -38.59 -13.25
N PHE A 220 14.71 -38.64 -14.54
CA PHE A 220 15.45 -37.70 -15.37
C PHE A 220 14.52 -36.85 -16.21
N ILE A 221 14.64 -35.54 -16.09
CA ILE A 221 13.96 -34.57 -16.95
C ILE A 221 14.94 -34.09 -18.02
N THR A 222 14.58 -34.21 -19.27
CA THR A 222 15.44 -33.84 -20.39
C THR A 222 14.94 -32.57 -21.08
N ARG A 223 15.86 -31.89 -21.77
CA ARG A 223 15.55 -30.61 -22.44
C ARG A 223 14.43 -30.67 -23.45
N SER A 224 14.28 -31.79 -24.18
CA SER A 224 13.32 -31.89 -25.30
C SER A 224 12.74 -33.29 -25.57
N LYS A 225 13.13 -34.28 -24.74
CA LYS A 225 12.65 -35.66 -24.91
C LYS A 225 11.69 -36.11 -23.80
N GLY A 226 11.39 -35.21 -22.82
CA GLY A 226 10.51 -35.52 -21.70
C GLY A 226 11.21 -36.24 -20.55
N PHE A 227 10.48 -37.09 -19.85
CA PHE A 227 10.86 -37.71 -18.60
C PHE A 227 11.24 -39.18 -18.80
N TYR A 228 12.30 -39.62 -18.15
CA TYR A 228 12.79 -41.01 -18.15
C TYR A 228 13.07 -41.46 -16.72
N THR A 229 12.83 -42.77 -16.46
CA THR A 229 13.24 -43.41 -15.21
C THR A 229 14.42 -44.32 -15.44
N LEU A 230 15.30 -44.44 -14.45
CA LEU A 230 16.38 -45.42 -14.36
C LEU A 230 16.14 -46.31 -13.14
N ASN A 231 15.85 -47.60 -13.39
CA ASN A 231 15.69 -48.59 -12.35
C ASN A 231 16.48 -49.85 -12.70
N ASN A 232 17.35 -50.28 -11.81
CA ASN A 232 18.20 -51.46 -12.01
C ASN A 232 18.96 -51.50 -13.35
N GLY A 233 19.46 -50.31 -13.76
CA GLY A 233 20.21 -50.15 -15.04
C GLY A 233 19.36 -50.02 -16.27
N ILE A 234 18.04 -50.14 -16.19
CA ILE A 234 17.11 -50.01 -17.34
C ILE A 234 16.53 -48.60 -17.39
N VAL A 235 16.66 -47.95 -18.53
CA VAL A 235 16.06 -46.60 -18.78
C VAL A 235 14.76 -46.78 -19.57
N ALA A 236 13.67 -46.25 -19.03
CA ALA A 236 12.35 -46.28 -19.61
C ALA A 236 11.72 -44.88 -19.66
N GLN A 237 10.70 -44.66 -20.51
CA GLN A 237 9.91 -43.43 -20.44
C GLN A 237 9.01 -43.49 -19.22
N TRP A 238 8.99 -42.40 -18.44
CA TRP A 238 8.14 -42.25 -17.23
C TRP A 238 6.65 -42.18 -17.59
N ASP A 239 6.31 -41.42 -18.66
CA ASP A 239 4.98 -41.36 -19.22
C ASP A 239 5.05 -40.96 -20.71
N SER A 240 4.55 -41.84 -21.60
CA SER A 240 4.65 -41.62 -23.04
C SER A 240 3.71 -40.53 -23.54
N ALA A 241 2.55 -40.34 -22.91
CA ALA A 241 1.58 -39.32 -23.28
C ALA A 241 2.10 -37.92 -22.88
N LEU A 242 2.61 -37.80 -21.68
CA LEU A 242 3.27 -36.57 -21.22
C LEU A 242 4.49 -36.22 -22.09
N ASN A 243 5.37 -37.20 -22.37
CA ASN A 243 6.54 -36.99 -23.18
C ASN A 243 6.18 -36.52 -24.63
N SER A 244 5.10 -37.02 -25.19
CA SER A 244 4.58 -36.56 -26.48
C SER A 244 4.16 -35.07 -26.42
N GLN A 245 3.49 -34.66 -25.37
CA GLN A 245 3.10 -33.26 -25.18
C GLN A 245 4.33 -32.35 -24.96
N LEU A 246 5.32 -32.82 -24.20
CA LEU A 246 6.53 -32.06 -23.88
C LEU A 246 7.51 -31.93 -25.04
N SER A 247 7.39 -32.78 -26.08
CA SER A 247 8.27 -32.75 -27.27
C SER A 247 8.30 -31.40 -27.99
N ASN A 248 7.25 -30.59 -27.84
CA ASN A 248 7.12 -29.26 -28.44
C ASN A 248 7.80 -28.15 -27.58
N TYR A 249 8.27 -28.50 -26.40
CA TYR A 249 8.86 -27.53 -25.46
C TYR A 249 10.37 -27.76 -25.33
N LYS A 250 11.10 -26.67 -25.13
CA LYS A 250 12.52 -26.70 -24.77
C LYS A 250 12.66 -26.34 -23.30
N ILE A 251 12.75 -27.35 -22.45
CA ILE A 251 12.89 -27.19 -21.00
C ILE A 251 14.31 -26.68 -20.74
N TYR A 252 14.44 -25.64 -19.94
CA TYR A 252 15.70 -25.04 -19.53
C TYR A 252 16.02 -25.31 -18.06
N ASN A 253 15.01 -25.23 -17.20
CA ASN A 253 15.13 -25.52 -15.78
C ASN A 253 13.91 -26.29 -15.28
N SER A 254 14.06 -26.99 -14.16
CA SER A 254 12.91 -27.64 -13.48
C SER A 254 13.20 -27.81 -12.01
N ILE A 255 12.12 -27.81 -11.22
CA ILE A 255 12.12 -28.20 -9.81
C ILE A 255 11.02 -29.22 -9.58
N GLN A 256 11.24 -30.11 -8.62
CA GLN A 256 10.21 -30.92 -7.99
C GLN A 256 9.79 -30.21 -6.72
N LEU A 257 8.49 -30.01 -6.53
CA LEU A 257 7.92 -29.34 -5.36
C LEU A 257 7.81 -30.31 -4.18
N GLU A 258 7.65 -29.77 -2.98
CA GLU A 258 7.46 -30.57 -1.77
C GLU A 258 6.26 -31.53 -1.84
N ASN A 259 5.22 -31.18 -2.60
CA ASN A 259 4.05 -32.02 -2.83
C ASN A 259 4.26 -33.13 -3.89
N GLY A 260 5.45 -33.20 -4.50
CA GLY A 260 5.82 -34.15 -5.54
C GLY A 260 5.49 -33.72 -6.97
N ASP A 261 4.79 -32.61 -7.20
CA ASP A 261 4.53 -32.04 -8.51
C ASP A 261 5.79 -31.44 -9.15
N PHE A 262 5.77 -31.19 -10.45
CA PHE A 262 6.91 -30.60 -11.16
C PHE A 262 6.56 -29.25 -11.76
N VAL A 263 7.51 -28.33 -11.67
CA VAL A 263 7.49 -27.05 -12.37
C VAL A 263 8.61 -27.03 -13.39
N LEU A 264 8.28 -26.79 -14.64
CA LEU A 264 9.22 -26.72 -15.75
C LEU A 264 9.31 -25.31 -16.29
N GLY A 265 10.50 -24.74 -16.32
CA GLY A 265 10.81 -23.51 -17.01
C GLY A 265 11.26 -23.79 -18.43
N THR A 266 10.73 -23.08 -19.40
CA THR A 266 11.05 -23.25 -20.81
C THR A 266 11.81 -22.06 -21.39
N ILE A 267 12.40 -22.21 -22.57
CA ILE A 267 13.09 -21.12 -23.27
C ILE A 267 12.12 -20.12 -23.91
N SER A 268 10.93 -20.55 -24.36
CA SER A 268 10.07 -19.67 -25.17
C SER A 268 8.58 -19.76 -24.85
N ASN A 269 8.20 -20.62 -23.92
CA ASN A 269 6.81 -20.91 -23.62
C ASN A 269 6.41 -20.63 -22.15
N GLY A 270 7.29 -19.98 -21.38
CA GLY A 270 7.07 -19.71 -19.97
C GLY A 270 7.20 -20.95 -19.11
N LEU A 271 6.24 -21.11 -18.19
CA LEU A 271 6.21 -22.15 -17.17
C LEU A 271 5.13 -23.19 -17.49
N LEU A 272 5.46 -24.46 -17.22
CA LEU A 272 4.53 -25.59 -17.21
C LEU A 272 4.49 -26.20 -15.81
N TYR A 273 3.29 -26.43 -15.29
CA TYR A 273 3.08 -27.14 -14.03
C TYR A 273 2.51 -28.53 -14.31
N ILE A 274 3.15 -29.56 -13.80
CA ILE A 274 2.77 -30.96 -13.96
C ILE A 274 2.34 -31.49 -12.62
N ASN A 275 1.10 -31.94 -12.53
CA ASN A 275 0.52 -32.48 -11.30
C ASN A 275 0.90 -33.97 -11.06
N ALA A 276 0.55 -34.50 -9.89
CA ALA A 276 0.78 -35.89 -9.50
C ALA A 276 0.15 -36.93 -10.48
N ASN A 277 -0.88 -36.51 -11.24
CA ASN A 277 -1.49 -37.37 -12.26
C ASN A 277 -0.74 -37.33 -13.60
N LYS A 278 0.49 -36.84 -13.63
CA LYS A 278 1.34 -36.67 -14.83
C LYS A 278 0.70 -35.82 -15.93
N GLN A 279 -0.13 -34.81 -15.56
CA GLN A 279 -0.82 -33.94 -16.48
C GLN A 279 -0.29 -32.52 -16.39
N ILE A 280 -0.20 -31.82 -17.55
CA ILE A 280 0.10 -30.39 -17.55
C ILE A 280 -1.18 -29.66 -17.11
N SER A 281 -1.21 -29.23 -15.83
CA SER A 281 -2.37 -28.57 -15.22
C SER A 281 -2.36 -27.06 -15.36
N LEU A 282 -1.15 -26.41 -15.45
CA LEU A 282 -1.02 -24.98 -15.69
C LEU A 282 -0.02 -24.72 -16.82
N LYS A 283 -0.35 -23.73 -17.65
CA LYS A 283 0.56 -23.15 -18.66
C LYS A 283 0.54 -21.65 -18.52
N ILE A 284 1.66 -21.07 -18.05
CA ILE A 284 1.76 -19.65 -17.76
C ILE A 284 2.90 -19.07 -18.59
N ASN A 285 2.59 -18.04 -19.35
CA ASN A 285 3.54 -17.34 -20.21
C ASN A 285 3.37 -15.82 -20.08
N GLN A 286 4.07 -15.05 -20.88
CA GLN A 286 4.04 -13.60 -20.83
C GLN A 286 2.63 -13.03 -21.04
N SER A 287 1.81 -13.63 -21.93
CA SER A 287 0.43 -13.18 -22.12
C SER A 287 -0.48 -13.44 -20.91
N LYS A 288 -0.03 -14.27 -19.97
CA LYS A 288 -0.73 -14.62 -18.72
C LYS A 288 -0.08 -14.03 -17.47
N GLY A 289 0.82 -13.05 -17.63
CA GLY A 289 1.37 -12.26 -16.52
C GLY A 289 2.84 -12.48 -16.17
N LEU A 290 3.57 -13.41 -16.82
CA LEU A 290 5.01 -13.49 -16.65
C LEU A 290 5.72 -12.30 -17.29
N GLY A 291 6.84 -11.89 -16.73
CA GLY A 291 7.69 -10.83 -17.30
C GLY A 291 8.29 -11.22 -18.65
N ASN A 292 8.67 -12.49 -18.80
CA ASN A 292 9.29 -13.04 -19.99
C ASN A 292 8.97 -14.53 -20.15
N ASN A 293 9.02 -15.05 -21.38
CA ASN A 293 8.79 -16.47 -21.65
C ASN A 293 9.99 -17.38 -21.41
N THR A 294 11.19 -16.82 -21.27
CA THR A 294 12.42 -17.57 -20.98
C THR A 294 12.63 -17.63 -19.49
N VAL A 295 12.53 -18.83 -18.93
CA VAL A 295 12.72 -19.08 -17.50
C VAL A 295 14.11 -19.66 -17.27
N LEU A 296 15.01 -18.86 -16.66
CA LEU A 296 16.39 -19.23 -16.42
C LEU A 296 16.58 -19.98 -15.10
N SER A 297 15.84 -19.59 -14.05
CA SER A 297 15.90 -20.22 -12.74
C SER A 297 14.53 -20.37 -12.12
N LEU A 298 14.41 -21.38 -11.24
CA LEU A 298 13.20 -21.72 -10.51
C LEU A 298 13.57 -22.01 -9.06
N PHE A 299 12.72 -21.57 -8.14
CA PHE A 299 12.89 -21.81 -6.71
C PHE A 299 11.53 -21.85 -6.02
N GLU A 300 11.28 -22.87 -5.18
CA GLU A 300 10.16 -22.92 -4.26
C GLU A 300 10.59 -22.32 -2.92
N ASP A 301 9.89 -21.27 -2.47
CA ASP A 301 10.17 -20.68 -1.17
C ASP A 301 9.50 -21.47 -0.02
N LYS A 302 9.82 -21.12 1.22
CA LYS A 302 9.32 -21.82 2.42
C LYS A 302 7.80 -21.72 2.58
N GLU A 303 7.17 -20.72 1.97
CA GLU A 303 5.72 -20.55 1.93
C GLU A 303 5.07 -21.35 0.79
N GLY A 304 5.87 -21.92 -0.13
CA GLY A 304 5.43 -22.68 -1.30
C GLY A 304 5.06 -21.80 -2.49
N ASN A 305 5.56 -20.56 -2.54
CA ASN A 305 5.50 -19.74 -3.75
C ASN A 305 6.63 -20.16 -4.70
N ILE A 306 6.36 -20.02 -5.99
CA ILE A 306 7.37 -20.31 -7.02
C ILE A 306 7.96 -19.03 -7.53
N TRP A 307 9.26 -18.85 -7.31
CA TRP A 307 10.02 -17.76 -7.85
C TRP A 307 10.67 -18.16 -9.18
N LEU A 308 10.55 -17.29 -10.15
CA LEU A 308 11.09 -17.45 -11.49
C LEU A 308 12.10 -16.34 -11.76
N GLY A 309 13.35 -16.71 -11.99
CA GLY A 309 14.32 -15.83 -12.59
C GLY A 309 14.19 -15.94 -14.11
N LEU A 310 13.93 -14.82 -14.75
CA LEU A 310 13.65 -14.75 -16.18
C LEU A 310 14.84 -14.15 -16.93
N ASP A 311 14.81 -14.28 -18.28
CA ASP A 311 15.72 -13.54 -19.16
C ASP A 311 15.47 -12.01 -19.08
N HIS A 312 14.29 -11.60 -18.66
CA HIS A 312 13.94 -10.21 -18.38
C HIS A 312 13.02 -10.12 -17.18
N GLY A 313 13.60 -9.90 -16.00
CA GLY A 313 12.89 -9.70 -14.75
C GLY A 313 12.75 -10.95 -13.87
N ILE A 314 11.92 -10.80 -12.84
CA ILE A 314 11.62 -11.82 -11.83
C ILE A 314 10.12 -11.94 -11.72
N SER A 315 9.59 -13.17 -11.63
CA SER A 315 8.17 -13.38 -11.31
C SER A 315 8.02 -14.27 -10.09
N ASN A 316 6.97 -13.98 -9.30
CA ASN A 316 6.53 -14.79 -8.17
C ASN A 316 5.13 -15.33 -8.46
N LEU A 317 4.93 -16.62 -8.28
CA LEU A 317 3.68 -17.34 -8.48
C LEU A 317 3.21 -17.89 -7.14
N ASN A 318 2.09 -17.39 -6.60
CA ASN A 318 1.55 -17.86 -5.32
C ASN A 318 0.57 -19.03 -5.53
N LEU A 319 1.08 -20.26 -5.49
CA LEU A 319 0.27 -21.47 -5.68
C LEU A 319 -0.69 -21.74 -4.51
N LYS A 320 -0.33 -21.35 -3.29
CA LYS A 320 -1.13 -21.55 -2.06
C LYS A 320 -2.13 -20.43 -1.82
N SER A 321 -2.21 -19.46 -2.71
CA SER A 321 -3.21 -18.40 -2.61
C SER A 321 -4.62 -18.97 -2.51
N PRO A 322 -5.47 -18.48 -1.58
CA PRO A 322 -6.88 -18.85 -1.53
C PRO A 322 -7.67 -18.30 -2.72
N PHE A 323 -7.03 -17.57 -3.63
CA PHE A 323 -7.65 -16.97 -4.80
C PHE A 323 -7.08 -17.56 -6.09
N LYS A 324 -7.97 -17.72 -7.08
CA LYS A 324 -7.58 -17.92 -8.47
C LYS A 324 -8.19 -16.80 -9.31
N ILE A 325 -7.41 -16.23 -10.20
CA ILE A 325 -7.79 -15.07 -10.99
C ILE A 325 -7.95 -15.50 -12.45
N TYR A 326 -9.11 -15.25 -13.00
CA TYR A 326 -9.31 -15.26 -14.45
C TYR A 326 -9.25 -13.82 -14.95
N LYS A 327 -8.31 -13.54 -15.82
CA LYS A 327 -8.18 -12.25 -16.48
C LYS A 327 -8.56 -12.35 -17.95
N ASP A 328 -9.42 -11.46 -18.40
CA ASP A 328 -9.83 -11.36 -19.80
C ASP A 328 -8.81 -10.51 -20.57
N ASP A 329 -7.73 -11.13 -21.00
CA ASP A 329 -6.62 -10.45 -21.68
C ASP A 329 -7.01 -9.88 -23.06
N LEU A 330 -8.12 -10.35 -23.63
CA LEU A 330 -8.64 -9.85 -24.91
C LEU A 330 -9.63 -8.70 -24.76
N GLY A 331 -10.09 -8.42 -23.52
CA GLY A 331 -11.10 -7.40 -23.26
C GLY A 331 -12.48 -7.70 -23.86
N THR A 332 -12.79 -8.97 -24.12
CA THR A 332 -14.05 -9.41 -24.76
C THR A 332 -15.21 -9.42 -23.79
N LEU A 333 -14.95 -9.70 -22.50
CA LEU A 333 -15.99 -9.76 -21.47
C LEU A 333 -16.35 -8.38 -20.93
N GLY A 334 -15.34 -7.55 -20.64
CA GLY A 334 -15.51 -6.29 -19.92
C GLY A 334 -15.90 -6.49 -18.45
N THR A 335 -16.62 -5.50 -17.88
CA THR A 335 -17.03 -5.50 -16.47
C THR A 335 -18.15 -6.48 -16.20
N ILE A 336 -17.99 -7.36 -15.23
CA ILE A 336 -18.98 -8.36 -14.84
C ILE A 336 -19.91 -7.76 -13.77
N TYR A 337 -21.21 -7.80 -14.03
CA TYR A 337 -22.29 -7.32 -13.15
C TYR A 337 -23.10 -8.43 -12.50
N GLY A 338 -23.07 -9.63 -13.08
CA GLY A 338 -23.77 -10.79 -12.55
C GLY A 338 -23.21 -12.10 -13.09
N ALA A 339 -23.36 -13.16 -12.31
CA ALA A 339 -22.91 -14.50 -12.71
C ALA A 339 -23.94 -15.54 -12.25
N VAL A 340 -24.11 -16.61 -13.03
CA VAL A 340 -24.94 -17.77 -12.70
C VAL A 340 -24.25 -19.05 -13.21
N LEU A 341 -24.27 -20.09 -12.40
CA LEU A 341 -23.82 -21.43 -12.78
C LEU A 341 -25.05 -22.34 -12.91
N GLU A 342 -25.22 -22.99 -14.03
CA GLU A 342 -26.29 -23.94 -14.31
C GLU A 342 -25.79 -25.04 -15.21
N ASP A 343 -26.01 -26.30 -14.86
CA ASP A 343 -25.63 -27.49 -15.66
C ASP A 343 -24.18 -27.41 -16.17
N ASN A 344 -23.23 -27.05 -15.30
CA ASN A 344 -21.82 -26.84 -15.62
C ASN A 344 -21.53 -25.61 -16.54
N LEU A 345 -22.55 -24.89 -17.00
CA LEU A 345 -22.36 -23.68 -17.78
C LEU A 345 -22.30 -22.45 -16.84
N LEU A 346 -21.16 -21.79 -16.82
CA LEU A 346 -20.98 -20.51 -16.15
C LEU A 346 -21.40 -19.39 -17.11
N TYR A 347 -22.45 -18.66 -16.72
CA TYR A 347 -22.90 -17.46 -17.41
C TYR A 347 -22.39 -16.22 -16.73
N LEU A 348 -21.89 -15.26 -17.50
CA LEU A 348 -21.43 -13.94 -17.04
C LEU A 348 -22.21 -12.84 -17.76
N GLY A 349 -22.92 -12.04 -17.00
CA GLY A 349 -23.57 -10.82 -17.49
C GLY A 349 -22.63 -9.62 -17.33
N THR A 350 -22.34 -8.97 -18.44
CA THR A 350 -21.31 -7.92 -18.50
C THR A 350 -21.86 -6.62 -19.11
N ASN A 351 -21.01 -5.59 -19.18
CA ASN A 351 -21.33 -4.36 -19.92
C ASN A 351 -21.28 -4.52 -21.45
N GLN A 352 -20.82 -5.67 -21.95
CA GLN A 352 -20.74 -5.95 -23.39
C GLN A 352 -21.76 -6.96 -23.87
N GLY A 353 -22.36 -7.74 -22.96
CA GLY A 353 -23.33 -8.77 -23.29
C GLY A 353 -23.36 -9.87 -22.23
N LEU A 354 -24.09 -10.94 -22.63
CA LEU A 354 -24.11 -12.17 -21.85
C LEU A 354 -23.15 -13.17 -22.49
N PHE A 355 -22.28 -13.77 -21.68
CA PHE A 355 -21.30 -14.76 -22.12
C PHE A 355 -21.46 -16.05 -21.33
N TYR A 356 -21.00 -17.18 -21.90
CA TYR A 356 -20.99 -18.45 -21.20
C TYR A 356 -19.79 -19.31 -21.57
N LYS A 357 -19.38 -20.20 -20.66
CA LYS A 357 -18.44 -21.30 -20.89
C LYS A 357 -18.81 -22.51 -20.04
N ASP A 358 -18.32 -23.70 -20.39
CA ASP A 358 -18.26 -24.81 -19.44
C ASP A 358 -17.22 -24.50 -18.36
N ILE A 359 -17.61 -24.54 -17.07
CA ILE A 359 -16.72 -24.18 -15.95
C ILE A 359 -15.55 -25.17 -15.81
N SER A 360 -15.76 -26.45 -16.20
CA SER A 360 -14.70 -27.48 -16.19
C SER A 360 -13.81 -27.46 -17.43
N GLY A 361 -14.23 -26.72 -18.47
CA GLY A 361 -13.55 -26.64 -19.76
C GLY A 361 -12.46 -25.57 -19.79
N THR A 362 -11.50 -25.77 -20.69
CA THR A 362 -10.43 -24.80 -20.98
C THR A 362 -10.77 -23.83 -22.13
N GLU A 363 -12.00 -23.90 -22.65
CA GLU A 363 -12.46 -23.02 -23.74
C GLU A 363 -12.65 -21.58 -23.24
N THR A 364 -12.52 -20.63 -24.17
CA THR A 364 -12.83 -19.23 -23.93
C THR A 364 -14.34 -19.01 -23.83
N PHE A 365 -14.75 -17.91 -23.21
CA PHE A 365 -16.15 -17.51 -23.14
C PHE A 365 -16.73 -17.29 -24.54
N LYS A 366 -17.94 -17.79 -24.75
CA LYS A 366 -18.74 -17.62 -25.98
C LYS A 366 -19.82 -16.57 -25.71
N PRO A 367 -20.05 -15.62 -26.60
CA PRO A 367 -21.17 -14.69 -26.47
C PRO A 367 -22.50 -15.44 -26.67
N VAL A 368 -23.51 -15.08 -25.86
CA VAL A 368 -24.88 -15.51 -26.11
C VAL A 368 -25.49 -14.62 -27.21
N PRO A 369 -25.96 -15.15 -28.33
CA PRO A 369 -26.47 -14.33 -29.43
C PRO A 369 -27.62 -13.40 -29.01
N ASN A 370 -27.69 -12.22 -29.61
CA ASN A 370 -28.69 -11.16 -29.38
C ASN A 370 -28.74 -10.57 -27.98
N THR A 371 -27.64 -10.61 -27.24
CA THR A 371 -27.50 -10.01 -25.92
C THR A 371 -26.38 -8.99 -25.84
N ASP A 372 -26.03 -8.35 -26.96
CA ASP A 372 -25.06 -7.26 -27.00
C ASP A 372 -25.61 -6.06 -26.25
N GLY A 373 -24.80 -5.51 -25.32
CA GLY A 373 -25.16 -4.38 -24.45
C GLY A 373 -25.02 -4.71 -22.97
N GLN A 374 -25.61 -3.90 -22.14
CA GLN A 374 -25.40 -4.00 -20.68
C GLN A 374 -26.35 -4.99 -20.02
N VAL A 375 -25.80 -6.01 -19.39
CA VAL A 375 -26.55 -6.95 -18.55
C VAL A 375 -26.50 -6.45 -17.10
N TRP A 376 -27.62 -5.90 -16.60
CA TRP A 376 -27.69 -5.38 -15.24
C TRP A 376 -27.99 -6.43 -14.18
N TYR A 377 -28.71 -7.47 -14.56
CA TYR A 377 -29.15 -8.55 -13.67
C TYR A 377 -28.94 -9.89 -14.34
N LEU A 378 -28.43 -10.84 -13.61
CA LEU A 378 -28.36 -12.23 -13.99
C LEU A 378 -28.67 -13.07 -12.74
N GLY A 379 -29.73 -13.89 -12.82
CA GLY A 379 -30.14 -14.68 -11.66
C GLY A 379 -31.14 -15.77 -12.01
N LYS A 380 -31.15 -16.85 -11.21
CA LYS A 380 -32.09 -17.98 -11.34
C LYS A 380 -33.29 -17.72 -10.45
N LYS A 381 -34.49 -17.82 -11.05
CA LYS A 381 -35.80 -17.76 -10.39
C LYS A 381 -36.70 -18.86 -10.88
N ASN A 382 -37.35 -19.61 -10.00
CA ASN A 382 -38.25 -20.71 -10.36
C ASN A 382 -37.66 -21.60 -11.46
N GLU A 383 -36.42 -22.11 -11.28
CA GLU A 383 -35.66 -22.96 -12.20
C GLU A 383 -35.37 -22.31 -13.58
N THR A 384 -35.57 -21.02 -13.73
CA THR A 384 -35.33 -20.28 -14.97
C THR A 384 -34.24 -19.22 -14.75
N ILE A 385 -33.27 -19.12 -15.65
CA ILE A 385 -32.29 -18.07 -15.66
C ILE A 385 -32.87 -16.85 -16.38
N PHE A 386 -32.90 -15.71 -15.67
CA PHE A 386 -33.29 -14.43 -16.23
C PHE A 386 -32.06 -13.53 -16.42
N CYS A 387 -32.02 -12.90 -17.58
CA CYS A 387 -31.05 -11.87 -17.91
C CYS A 387 -31.78 -10.52 -18.02
N GLY A 388 -31.56 -9.64 -17.04
CA GLY A 388 -32.04 -8.26 -17.08
C GLY A 388 -31.05 -7.39 -17.82
N HIS A 389 -31.48 -6.84 -18.93
CA HIS A 389 -30.64 -6.17 -19.90
C HIS A 389 -31.09 -4.68 -20.05
N ASP A 390 -30.22 -3.83 -20.61
CA ASP A 390 -30.58 -2.44 -20.92
C ASP A 390 -31.71 -2.35 -21.95
N THR A 391 -31.79 -3.33 -22.90
CA THR A 391 -32.80 -3.36 -23.96
C THR A 391 -34.03 -4.25 -23.63
N GLY A 392 -34.10 -4.85 -22.44
CA GLY A 392 -35.23 -5.73 -22.11
C GLY A 392 -34.92 -6.84 -21.13
N THR A 393 -35.75 -7.83 -21.06
CA THR A 393 -35.59 -9.04 -20.24
C THR A 393 -35.54 -10.29 -21.09
N PHE A 394 -34.59 -11.16 -20.77
CA PHE A 394 -34.42 -12.44 -21.50
C PHE A 394 -34.48 -13.60 -20.51
N VAL A 395 -34.97 -14.73 -21.03
CA VAL A 395 -34.79 -16.06 -20.46
C VAL A 395 -33.65 -16.77 -21.16
N VAL A 396 -32.79 -17.39 -20.37
CA VAL A 396 -31.54 -18.01 -20.84
C VAL A 396 -31.54 -19.50 -20.58
N SER A 397 -31.16 -20.28 -21.58
CA SER A 397 -31.00 -21.72 -21.46
C SER A 397 -30.00 -22.23 -22.51
N GLN A 398 -29.08 -23.12 -22.12
CA GLN A 398 -28.12 -23.81 -22.97
C GLN A 398 -27.40 -22.87 -23.97
N GLY A 399 -26.90 -21.75 -23.52
CA GLY A 399 -26.16 -20.75 -24.30
C GLY A 399 -27.02 -19.95 -25.29
N LYS A 400 -28.34 -19.98 -25.14
CA LYS A 400 -29.31 -19.20 -25.95
C LYS A 400 -30.12 -18.28 -25.06
N ALA A 401 -30.47 -17.10 -25.56
CA ALA A 401 -31.33 -16.14 -24.89
C ALA A 401 -32.60 -15.88 -25.71
N GLN A 402 -33.75 -15.92 -25.07
CA GLN A 402 -35.05 -15.56 -25.63
C GLN A 402 -35.55 -14.29 -24.96
N LYS A 403 -35.77 -13.23 -25.72
CA LYS A 403 -36.34 -11.99 -25.20
C LYS A 403 -37.83 -12.18 -24.86
N ILE A 404 -38.20 -11.82 -23.64
CA ILE A 404 -39.55 -11.95 -23.10
C ILE A 404 -40.22 -10.62 -22.80
N SER A 405 -39.44 -9.53 -22.76
CA SER A 405 -39.92 -8.17 -22.55
C SER A 405 -39.00 -7.17 -23.23
N ASP A 406 -39.58 -6.14 -23.86
CA ASP A 406 -38.87 -5.02 -24.46
C ASP A 406 -38.70 -3.81 -23.53
N ILE A 407 -39.12 -3.95 -22.27
CA ILE A 407 -39.02 -2.87 -21.28
C ILE A 407 -37.57 -2.72 -20.89
N GLN A 408 -37.05 -1.54 -21.13
CA GLN A 408 -35.64 -1.21 -20.96
C GLN A 408 -35.17 -1.20 -19.49
N GLY A 409 -33.91 -1.58 -19.25
CA GLY A 409 -33.22 -1.36 -17.99
C GLY A 409 -33.69 -2.23 -16.85
N THR A 410 -33.76 -3.54 -17.04
CA THR A 410 -34.13 -4.47 -15.98
C THR A 410 -33.01 -4.65 -14.96
N TRP A 411 -33.19 -4.05 -13.77
CA TRP A 411 -32.22 -4.02 -12.68
C TRP A 411 -32.26 -5.24 -11.78
N ASN A 412 -33.48 -5.78 -11.54
CA ASN A 412 -33.69 -6.85 -10.57
C ASN A 412 -35.01 -7.57 -10.85
N ILE A 413 -35.11 -8.82 -10.43
CA ILE A 413 -36.32 -9.63 -10.55
C ILE A 413 -36.56 -10.33 -9.20
N LYS A 414 -37.77 -10.25 -8.67
CA LYS A 414 -38.16 -10.85 -7.40
C LYS A 414 -39.36 -11.75 -7.55
N GLU A 415 -39.35 -12.84 -6.82
CA GLU A 415 -40.47 -13.78 -6.66
C GLU A 415 -41.53 -13.17 -5.74
N ILE A 416 -42.79 -13.50 -5.98
CA ILE A 416 -43.93 -13.13 -5.14
C ILE A 416 -44.30 -14.34 -4.28
N ASP A 417 -44.19 -14.22 -2.99
CA ASP A 417 -44.55 -15.30 -2.07
C ASP A 417 -45.98 -15.78 -2.28
N GLY A 418 -46.14 -17.10 -2.43
CA GLY A 418 -47.39 -17.73 -2.68
C GLY A 418 -47.87 -17.67 -4.16
N ASN A 419 -47.11 -17.03 -5.06
CA ASN A 419 -47.46 -16.97 -6.49
C ASN A 419 -46.28 -17.30 -7.39
N PRO A 420 -45.98 -18.58 -7.64
CA PRO A 420 -44.81 -18.99 -8.42
C PRO A 420 -44.88 -18.64 -9.90
N ASN A 421 -46.04 -18.24 -10.41
CA ASN A 421 -46.23 -17.87 -11.79
C ASN A 421 -46.13 -16.37 -12.07
N LEU A 422 -45.87 -15.56 -11.05
CA LEU A 422 -45.66 -14.12 -11.19
C LEU A 422 -44.28 -13.72 -10.64
N LEU A 423 -43.64 -12.80 -11.34
CA LEU A 423 -42.41 -12.13 -10.86
C LEU A 423 -42.57 -10.62 -11.00
N VAL A 424 -42.02 -9.88 -10.06
CA VAL A 424 -41.91 -8.42 -10.19
C VAL A 424 -40.49 -8.07 -10.59
N GLN A 425 -40.35 -7.29 -11.66
CA GLN A 425 -39.07 -6.72 -12.10
C GLN A 425 -39.01 -5.22 -11.87
N GLY A 426 -37.87 -4.74 -11.42
CA GLY A 426 -37.56 -3.32 -11.32
C GLY A 426 -36.77 -2.83 -12.52
N ASN A 427 -37.24 -1.77 -13.17
CA ASN A 427 -36.68 -1.20 -14.37
C ASN A 427 -36.30 0.29 -14.20
N TYR A 428 -35.87 0.95 -15.29
CA TYR A 428 -35.50 2.36 -15.30
C TYR A 428 -36.66 3.29 -14.89
N ASP A 429 -37.89 2.95 -15.23
CA ASP A 429 -39.08 3.78 -15.04
C ASP A 429 -40.20 3.08 -14.28
N GLY A 430 -39.86 2.31 -13.27
CA GLY A 430 -40.84 1.70 -12.37
C GLY A 430 -40.71 0.20 -12.19
N LEU A 431 -41.87 -0.40 -11.89
CA LEU A 431 -42.01 -1.82 -11.61
C LEU A 431 -42.91 -2.48 -12.67
N PHE A 432 -42.58 -3.70 -13.03
CA PHE A 432 -43.29 -4.45 -14.09
C PHE A 432 -43.50 -5.90 -13.64
N VAL A 433 -44.47 -6.57 -14.21
CA VAL A 433 -44.83 -7.95 -13.86
C VAL A 433 -44.58 -8.87 -15.07
N LEU A 434 -43.88 -9.95 -14.75
CA LEU A 434 -43.73 -11.10 -15.66
C LEU A 434 -44.69 -12.21 -15.18
N GLU A 435 -45.23 -12.95 -16.13
CA GLU A 435 -46.17 -14.06 -15.89
C GLU A 435 -45.74 -15.32 -16.63
N LYS A 436 -45.89 -16.46 -15.97
CA LYS A 436 -45.64 -17.78 -16.56
C LYS A 436 -46.92 -18.40 -17.04
N VAL A 437 -47.13 -18.45 -18.36
CA VAL A 437 -48.30 -19.05 -19.01
C VAL A 437 -47.88 -20.26 -19.82
N ASN A 438 -48.49 -21.41 -19.59
CA ASN A 438 -48.14 -22.66 -20.26
C ASN A 438 -46.65 -23.03 -20.18
N GLY A 439 -46.01 -22.72 -19.03
CA GLY A 439 -44.61 -22.99 -18.79
C GLY A 439 -43.64 -21.94 -19.37
N GLN A 440 -44.11 -20.96 -20.12
CA GLN A 440 -43.27 -19.89 -20.71
C GLN A 440 -43.49 -18.56 -19.99
N TRP A 441 -42.36 -17.87 -19.72
CA TRP A 441 -42.38 -16.53 -19.15
C TRP A 441 -42.62 -15.48 -20.21
N SER A 442 -43.41 -14.46 -19.92
CA SER A 442 -43.67 -13.31 -20.77
C SER A 442 -43.99 -12.06 -19.98
N PHE A 443 -43.86 -10.92 -20.62
CA PHE A 443 -44.32 -9.63 -20.04
C PHE A 443 -45.82 -9.66 -19.86
N ARG A 444 -46.29 -9.18 -18.68
CA ARG A 444 -47.72 -9.10 -18.37
C ARG A 444 -48.20 -7.65 -18.38
N ASN A 445 -47.71 -6.79 -17.47
CA ASN A 445 -48.13 -5.39 -17.33
C ASN A 445 -47.13 -4.57 -16.53
N LYS A 446 -47.22 -3.22 -16.64
CA LYS A 446 -46.62 -2.30 -15.67
C LYS A 446 -47.43 -2.28 -14.38
N LEU A 447 -46.78 -2.06 -13.24
CA LEU A 447 -47.47 -1.65 -11.99
C LEU A 447 -47.74 -0.15 -12.05
N ASP A 448 -48.95 0.23 -12.51
CA ASP A 448 -49.29 1.64 -12.66
C ASP A 448 -49.25 2.41 -11.35
N GLY A 449 -48.85 3.68 -11.39
CA GLY A 449 -48.82 4.56 -10.21
C GLY A 449 -47.46 4.73 -9.53
N PHE A 450 -46.36 4.13 -10.11
CA PHE A 450 -45.00 4.31 -9.64
C PHE A 450 -43.99 4.29 -10.78
N ASP A 451 -43.45 5.46 -11.14
CA ASP A 451 -42.57 5.66 -12.30
C ASP A 451 -41.13 6.02 -11.85
N ILE A 452 -40.66 5.43 -10.76
CA ILE A 452 -39.31 5.68 -10.23
C ILE A 452 -38.41 4.47 -10.50
N SER A 453 -37.21 4.73 -10.99
CA SER A 453 -36.21 3.67 -11.24
C SER A 453 -36.05 2.76 -10.03
N SER A 454 -36.22 1.45 -10.23
CA SER A 454 -36.39 0.46 -9.16
C SER A 454 -35.27 -0.59 -9.17
N ARG A 455 -34.06 -0.15 -8.78
CA ARG A 455 -32.88 -1.03 -8.79
C ARG A 455 -32.90 -2.08 -7.69
N PHE A 456 -33.25 -1.68 -6.47
CA PHE A 456 -33.34 -2.60 -5.34
C PHE A 456 -34.77 -2.63 -4.83
N LEU A 457 -35.33 -3.82 -4.76
CA LEU A 457 -36.69 -4.04 -4.29
C LEU A 457 -36.75 -5.30 -3.41
N GLU A 458 -37.52 -5.23 -2.32
CA GLU A 458 -37.75 -6.34 -1.39
C GLU A 458 -39.21 -6.36 -0.91
N PHE A 459 -39.79 -7.56 -0.85
CA PHE A 459 -41.16 -7.73 -0.31
C PHE A 459 -41.15 -7.71 1.19
N VAL A 460 -42.00 -6.89 1.78
CA VAL A 460 -42.32 -6.87 3.23
C VAL A 460 -43.39 -7.89 3.52
N SER A 461 -44.33 -8.02 2.62
CA SER A 461 -45.45 -9.00 2.64
C SER A 461 -45.88 -9.26 1.18
N SER A 462 -46.86 -10.14 0.99
CA SER A 462 -47.35 -10.51 -0.35
C SER A 462 -47.83 -9.34 -1.22
N ASN A 463 -48.25 -8.22 -0.61
CA ASN A 463 -48.75 -7.04 -1.33
C ASN A 463 -48.07 -5.72 -0.90
N LYS A 464 -46.99 -5.78 -0.16
CA LYS A 464 -46.21 -4.62 0.26
C LYS A 464 -44.74 -4.81 -0.05
N LEU A 465 -44.13 -3.84 -0.70
CA LEU A 465 -42.72 -3.89 -1.05
C LEU A 465 -41.99 -2.56 -0.75
N LEU A 466 -40.72 -2.67 -0.55
CA LEU A 466 -39.78 -1.54 -0.46
C LEU A 466 -39.00 -1.42 -1.76
N VAL A 467 -38.82 -0.18 -2.23
CA VAL A 467 -37.95 0.13 -3.38
C VAL A 467 -36.92 1.15 -2.92
N SER A 468 -35.65 0.86 -3.14
CA SER A 468 -34.55 1.80 -2.86
C SER A 468 -34.05 2.44 -4.14
N HIS A 469 -34.10 3.76 -4.15
CA HIS A 469 -33.48 4.59 -5.20
C HIS A 469 -32.33 5.40 -4.60
N GLU A 470 -31.15 5.30 -5.17
CA GLU A 470 -29.90 5.83 -4.65
C GLU A 470 -29.96 7.33 -4.29
N TYR A 471 -30.63 8.15 -5.13
CA TYR A 471 -30.71 9.60 -4.93
C TYR A 471 -32.03 10.08 -4.34
N LYS A 472 -33.11 9.28 -4.46
CA LYS A 472 -34.46 9.68 -4.03
C LYS A 472 -34.83 9.11 -2.66
N GLY A 473 -34.19 8.03 -2.21
CA GLY A 473 -34.42 7.38 -0.91
C GLY A 473 -35.18 6.06 -1.04
N VAL A 474 -35.72 5.60 0.05
CA VAL A 474 -36.47 4.34 0.10
C VAL A 474 -37.99 4.62 0.12
N TYR A 475 -38.72 3.93 -0.71
CA TYR A 475 -40.16 4.00 -0.85
C TYR A 475 -40.79 2.72 -0.32
N GLU A 476 -41.91 2.84 0.43
CA GLU A 476 -42.81 1.76 0.76
C GLU A 476 -44.00 1.84 -0.17
N LEU A 477 -44.36 0.74 -0.81
CA LEU A 477 -45.42 0.65 -1.81
C LEU A 477 -46.45 -0.41 -1.38
N ASP A 478 -47.68 -0.10 -1.54
CA ASP A 478 -48.83 -1.05 -1.44
C ASP A 478 -49.28 -1.42 -2.86
N VAL A 479 -49.32 -2.72 -3.16
CA VAL A 479 -49.71 -3.28 -4.46
C VAL A 479 -51.08 -3.90 -4.35
N ASP A 480 -51.92 -3.76 -5.38
CA ASP A 480 -53.20 -4.45 -5.43
C ASP A 480 -53.02 -5.97 -5.52
N SER A 481 -54.07 -6.73 -5.16
CA SER A 481 -54.07 -8.21 -5.14
C SER A 481 -53.71 -8.86 -6.48
N ASP A 482 -54.03 -8.17 -7.58
CA ASP A 482 -53.81 -8.65 -8.92
C ASP A 482 -52.50 -8.22 -9.55
N PHE A 483 -51.65 -7.48 -8.80
CA PHE A 483 -50.39 -6.93 -9.27
C PHE A 483 -50.55 -6.11 -10.60
N ARG A 484 -51.57 -5.21 -10.61
CA ARG A 484 -51.84 -4.30 -11.71
C ARG A 484 -51.38 -2.87 -11.44
N LYS A 485 -51.49 -2.43 -10.19
CA LYS A 485 -51.22 -1.03 -9.82
C LYS A 485 -50.65 -0.92 -8.40
N ILE A 486 -49.95 0.16 -8.17
CA ILE A 486 -49.58 0.62 -6.84
C ILE A 486 -50.74 1.46 -6.29
N THR A 487 -51.33 0.99 -5.25
CA THR A 487 -52.52 1.64 -4.62
C THR A 487 -52.11 2.83 -3.77
N ASN A 488 -50.94 2.78 -3.19
CA ASN A 488 -50.34 3.86 -2.40
C ASN A 488 -48.86 3.71 -2.30
N TYR A 489 -48.12 4.81 -2.17
CA TYR A 489 -46.71 4.77 -1.82
C TYR A 489 -46.31 5.99 -0.98
N LYS A 490 -45.29 5.80 -0.13
CA LYS A 490 -44.69 6.87 0.68
C LYS A 490 -43.18 6.74 0.74
N THR A 491 -42.47 7.86 0.93
CA THR A 491 -41.05 7.85 1.19
C THR A 491 -40.80 7.58 2.67
N LEU A 492 -39.89 6.64 2.98
CA LEU A 492 -39.52 6.32 4.35
C LEU A 492 -38.48 7.32 4.88
N PRO A 493 -38.52 7.63 6.21
CA PRO A 493 -37.60 8.57 6.83
C PRO A 493 -36.21 7.92 7.08
N ILE A 494 -35.47 7.60 6.02
CA ILE A 494 -34.10 7.12 6.08
C ILE A 494 -33.18 8.05 5.29
N HIS A 495 -31.92 8.20 5.72
CA HIS A 495 -30.96 9.01 4.99
C HIS A 495 -30.67 8.44 3.59
N LYS A 496 -30.53 9.31 2.64
CA LYS A 496 -30.13 8.95 1.27
C LYS A 496 -28.62 8.71 1.24
N SER A 497 -28.19 7.69 0.52
CA SER A 497 -26.79 7.36 0.37
C SER A 497 -26.50 6.86 -1.04
N ILE A 498 -25.51 7.46 -1.65
CA ILE A 498 -24.98 7.00 -2.95
C ILE A 498 -24.45 5.57 -2.78
N LYS A 499 -24.67 4.72 -3.79
CA LYS A 499 -24.27 3.30 -3.80
C LYS A 499 -24.89 2.48 -2.64
N SER A 500 -26.03 2.93 -2.11
CA SER A 500 -26.81 2.17 -1.12
C SER A 500 -27.53 0.97 -1.77
N SER A 501 -27.89 0.00 -0.95
CA SER A 501 -28.66 -1.17 -1.41
C SER A 501 -29.73 -1.57 -0.41
N LEU A 502 -30.68 -2.38 -0.89
CA LEU A 502 -31.72 -3.01 -0.09
C LEU A 502 -31.68 -4.51 -0.37
N VAL A 503 -31.67 -5.33 0.67
CA VAL A 503 -31.61 -6.79 0.54
C VAL A 503 -32.37 -7.48 1.66
N SER A 504 -32.99 -8.62 1.36
CA SER A 504 -33.56 -9.52 2.38
C SER A 504 -32.49 -10.53 2.83
N PHE A 505 -32.36 -10.69 4.14
CA PHE A 505 -31.48 -11.66 4.79
C PHE A 505 -32.15 -12.17 6.08
N ASP A 506 -32.34 -13.49 6.21
CA ASP A 506 -32.90 -14.12 7.39
C ASP A 506 -34.26 -13.50 7.82
N ALA A 507 -35.16 -13.38 6.83
CA ALA A 507 -36.47 -12.73 6.97
C ALA A 507 -36.44 -11.25 7.43
N ARG A 508 -35.32 -10.60 7.46
CA ARG A 508 -35.10 -9.18 7.74
C ARG A 508 -34.80 -8.41 6.47
N ILE A 509 -35.33 -7.22 6.33
CA ILE A 509 -34.97 -6.33 5.21
C ILE A 509 -33.95 -5.32 5.70
N LEU A 510 -32.80 -5.31 5.05
CA LEU A 510 -31.63 -4.53 5.43
C LEU A 510 -31.32 -3.47 4.37
N TYR A 511 -31.05 -2.25 4.82
CA TYR A 511 -30.59 -1.13 4.01
C TYR A 511 -29.11 -0.85 4.32
N GLY A 512 -28.25 -1.08 3.34
CA GLY A 512 -26.80 -0.82 3.41
C GLY A 512 -26.46 0.59 2.92
N SER A 513 -25.63 1.31 3.66
CA SER A 513 -25.26 2.69 3.35
C SER A 513 -23.91 3.08 3.96
N ASN A 514 -23.41 4.28 3.64
CA ASN A 514 -22.18 4.84 4.24
C ASN A 514 -22.28 5.14 5.75
N LYS A 515 -23.48 5.02 6.36
CA LYS A 515 -23.69 5.16 7.81
C LYS A 515 -23.84 3.83 8.53
N GLY A 516 -23.64 2.73 7.81
CA GLY A 516 -23.84 1.36 8.30
C GLY A 516 -25.08 0.68 7.72
N VAL A 517 -25.51 -0.38 8.38
CA VAL A 517 -26.69 -1.18 7.99
C VAL A 517 -27.86 -0.85 8.90
N PHE A 518 -29.04 -0.71 8.29
CA PHE A 518 -30.29 -0.41 8.98
C PHE A 518 -31.31 -1.51 8.66
N GLU A 519 -31.95 -2.05 9.68
CA GLU A 519 -33.03 -3.03 9.57
C GLU A 519 -34.39 -2.32 9.50
N TYR A 520 -35.24 -2.77 8.58
CA TYR A 520 -36.60 -2.28 8.49
C TYR A 520 -37.49 -2.94 9.55
N ASP A 521 -38.02 -2.15 10.45
CA ASP A 521 -38.98 -2.57 11.48
C ASP A 521 -40.42 -2.38 10.97
N THR A 522 -41.10 -3.49 10.72
CA THR A 522 -42.47 -3.53 10.22
C THR A 522 -43.49 -2.96 11.20
N SER A 523 -43.20 -2.99 12.52
CA SER A 523 -44.11 -2.48 13.55
C SER A 523 -44.15 -0.95 13.59
N SER A 524 -43.02 -0.31 13.38
CA SER A 524 -42.88 1.15 13.36
C SER A 524 -42.84 1.76 11.96
N ASN A 525 -42.85 0.95 10.91
CA ASN A 525 -42.59 1.35 9.51
C ASN A 525 -41.38 2.26 9.34
N SER A 526 -40.30 1.92 9.99
CA SER A 526 -39.07 2.73 10.01
C SER A 526 -37.82 1.89 10.04
N PHE A 527 -36.70 2.46 9.64
CA PHE A 527 -35.38 1.82 9.68
C PHE A 527 -34.67 2.11 11.01
N LYS A 528 -34.16 1.05 11.65
CA LYS A 528 -33.34 1.13 12.87
C LYS A 528 -31.93 0.65 12.55
N LYS A 529 -30.90 1.37 13.04
CA LYS A 529 -29.50 0.96 12.83
C LYS A 529 -29.25 -0.36 13.56
N ASP A 530 -28.76 -1.35 12.80
CA ASP A 530 -28.28 -2.61 13.35
C ASP A 530 -26.80 -2.51 13.68
N ALA A 531 -26.41 -2.78 14.93
CA ALA A 531 -25.05 -2.64 15.43
C ALA A 531 -24.13 -3.79 14.92
N ILE A 532 -24.69 -5.00 14.73
CA ILE A 532 -23.94 -6.18 14.31
C ILE A 532 -23.65 -6.07 12.80
N PHE A 533 -24.69 -5.92 11.98
CA PHE A 533 -24.49 -5.81 10.53
C PHE A 533 -23.76 -4.55 10.12
N SER A 534 -23.81 -3.47 10.92
CA SER A 534 -23.02 -2.27 10.63
C SER A 534 -21.50 -2.50 10.71
N GLN A 535 -21.04 -3.57 11.35
CA GLN A 535 -19.63 -3.97 11.37
C GLN A 535 -19.15 -4.49 10.00
N LEU A 536 -20.07 -4.81 9.09
CA LEU A 536 -19.71 -5.12 7.69
C LEU A 536 -19.02 -3.94 6.99
N PHE A 537 -19.30 -2.71 7.44
CA PHE A 537 -18.69 -1.49 6.89
C PHE A 537 -17.78 -0.85 7.94
N PRO A 538 -16.46 -0.98 7.82
CA PRO A 538 -15.53 -0.30 8.71
C PRO A 538 -15.61 1.22 8.53
N THR A 539 -15.23 1.96 9.56
CA THR A 539 -15.23 3.43 9.57
C THR A 539 -14.30 4.00 8.49
N GLU A 540 -13.21 3.29 8.20
CA GLU A 540 -12.24 3.60 7.16
C GLU A 540 -12.30 2.54 6.06
N GLY A 541 -12.16 2.98 4.79
CA GLY A 541 -12.14 2.04 3.67
C GLY A 541 -13.51 1.67 3.09
N TYR A 542 -14.57 2.41 3.40
CA TYR A 542 -15.87 2.26 2.74
C TYR A 542 -15.76 2.50 1.22
N SER A 543 -16.35 1.61 0.39
CA SER A 543 -16.43 1.76 -1.05
C SER A 543 -17.86 1.87 -1.56
N SER A 544 -18.74 0.98 -1.12
CA SER A 544 -20.16 1.02 -1.45
C SER A 544 -21.02 0.47 -0.29
N GLY A 545 -22.31 0.83 -0.25
CA GLY A 545 -23.28 0.27 0.67
C GLY A 545 -24.00 -0.96 0.10
N LYS A 546 -23.48 -1.54 -0.99
CA LYS A 546 -24.07 -2.75 -1.56
C LYS A 546 -23.79 -3.94 -0.65
N ILE A 547 -24.87 -4.58 -0.21
CA ILE A 547 -24.85 -5.85 0.51
C ILE A 547 -25.54 -6.91 -0.35
N ILE A 548 -24.99 -8.13 -0.35
CA ILE A 548 -25.45 -9.21 -1.23
C ILE A 548 -25.68 -10.46 -0.38
N ASN A 549 -26.87 -11.02 -0.47
CA ASN A 549 -27.19 -12.30 0.17
C ASN A 549 -26.93 -13.44 -0.81
N VAL A 550 -25.96 -14.30 -0.48
CA VAL A 550 -25.62 -15.50 -1.26
C VAL A 550 -25.33 -16.66 -0.31
N ASN A 551 -25.98 -17.78 -0.51
CA ASN A 551 -25.78 -19.00 0.28
C ASN A 551 -25.86 -18.75 1.79
N ASN A 552 -26.91 -18.02 2.25
CA ASN A 552 -27.12 -17.65 3.65
C ASN A 552 -25.98 -16.87 4.30
N LYS A 553 -25.16 -16.18 3.51
CA LYS A 553 -24.15 -15.23 3.96
C LYS A 553 -24.44 -13.87 3.35
N LEU A 554 -24.22 -12.81 4.14
CA LEU A 554 -24.42 -11.44 3.72
C LEU A 554 -23.07 -10.77 3.49
N PHE A 555 -22.72 -10.49 2.24
CA PHE A 555 -21.42 -9.93 1.85
C PHE A 555 -21.48 -8.43 1.67
N ALA A 556 -20.40 -7.75 2.07
CA ALA A 556 -20.16 -6.33 1.83
C ALA A 556 -18.72 -6.12 1.34
N PHE A 557 -18.53 -5.19 0.41
CA PHE A 557 -17.24 -4.96 -0.24
C PHE A 557 -16.61 -3.67 0.30
N ASN A 558 -15.43 -3.81 0.92
CA ASN A 558 -14.65 -2.70 1.47
C ASN A 558 -13.35 -2.52 0.68
N ARG A 559 -12.62 -1.44 0.87
CA ARG A 559 -11.38 -1.21 0.12
C ARG A 559 -10.29 -2.27 0.41
N SER A 560 -10.15 -2.68 1.66
CA SER A 560 -9.11 -3.64 2.09
C SER A 560 -9.56 -5.10 2.09
N SER A 561 -10.88 -5.36 2.14
CA SER A 561 -11.41 -6.71 2.33
C SER A 561 -12.84 -6.85 1.82
N ILE A 562 -13.32 -8.08 1.75
CA ILE A 562 -14.75 -8.39 1.64
C ILE A 562 -15.18 -8.90 3.01
N ALA A 563 -16.10 -8.19 3.67
CA ALA A 563 -16.68 -8.63 4.92
C ALA A 563 -17.92 -9.50 4.65
N TYR A 564 -18.16 -10.49 5.49
CA TYR A 564 -19.42 -11.23 5.42
C TYR A 564 -19.96 -11.56 6.79
N ALA A 565 -21.28 -11.61 6.87
CA ALA A 565 -22.04 -12.03 8.05
C ALA A 565 -22.66 -13.40 7.80
N GLU A 566 -22.55 -14.30 8.76
CA GLU A 566 -23.19 -15.61 8.74
C GLU A 566 -23.69 -16.00 10.12
N LYS A 567 -24.64 -16.95 10.16
CA LYS A 567 -25.07 -17.55 11.44
C LYS A 567 -24.00 -18.47 11.98
N GLY A 568 -23.76 -18.37 13.26
CA GLY A 568 -22.86 -19.29 13.95
C GLY A 568 -23.33 -20.76 13.83
N LYS A 569 -22.40 -21.69 13.64
CA LYS A 569 -22.70 -23.12 13.49
C LYS A 569 -23.44 -23.73 14.70
N LEU A 570 -23.20 -23.21 15.91
CA LEU A 570 -23.75 -23.72 17.16
C LEU A 570 -24.76 -22.76 17.83
N SER A 571 -24.96 -21.59 17.27
CA SER A 571 -25.88 -20.59 17.81
C SER A 571 -26.54 -19.81 16.68
N SER A 572 -27.64 -19.15 16.96
CA SER A 572 -28.30 -18.21 16.01
C SER A 572 -27.61 -16.84 15.95
N ASN A 573 -26.53 -16.64 16.69
CA ASN A 573 -25.80 -15.38 16.71
C ASN A 573 -25.12 -15.14 15.35
N ILE A 574 -25.18 -13.91 14.88
CA ILE A 574 -24.47 -13.50 13.66
C ILE A 574 -23.00 -13.25 14.00
N THR A 575 -22.13 -13.85 13.22
CA THR A 575 -20.68 -13.62 13.24
C THR A 575 -20.27 -12.85 12.00
N ILE A 576 -19.31 -11.94 12.18
CA ILE A 576 -18.72 -11.18 11.08
C ILE A 576 -17.31 -11.70 10.82
N ALA A 577 -17.04 -12.09 9.58
CA ALA A 577 -15.72 -12.50 9.13
C ALA A 577 -15.29 -11.67 7.92
N GLN A 578 -14.02 -11.76 7.54
CA GLN A 578 -13.45 -11.00 6.43
C GLN A 578 -12.59 -11.87 5.54
N ILE A 579 -12.70 -11.65 4.23
CA ILE A 579 -11.79 -12.17 3.22
C ILE A 579 -10.81 -11.05 2.90
N PRO A 580 -9.52 -11.18 3.17
CA PRO A 580 -8.52 -10.15 2.92
C PRO A 580 -8.20 -10.06 1.42
N LEU A 581 -9.12 -9.52 0.64
CA LEU A 581 -9.03 -9.32 -0.80
C LEU A 581 -9.19 -7.83 -1.12
N PRO A 582 -8.10 -7.06 -1.22
CA PRO A 582 -8.15 -5.63 -1.42
C PRO A 582 -8.68 -5.24 -2.81
N TYR A 583 -9.21 -4.02 -2.90
CA TYR A 583 -9.77 -3.46 -4.13
C TYR A 583 -8.76 -3.48 -5.30
N THR A 584 -7.49 -3.26 -5.04
CA THR A 584 -6.41 -3.24 -6.04
C THR A 584 -6.26 -4.56 -6.80
N ILE A 585 -6.68 -5.68 -6.20
CA ILE A 585 -6.65 -7.00 -6.86
C ILE A 585 -7.99 -7.34 -7.49
N ARG A 586 -9.09 -7.06 -6.76
CA ARG A 586 -10.42 -7.44 -7.26
C ARG A 586 -10.99 -6.46 -8.27
N GLU A 587 -10.56 -5.19 -8.28
CA GLU A 587 -10.99 -4.16 -9.23
C GLU A 587 -12.49 -4.19 -9.54
N THR A 588 -13.33 -4.36 -8.49
CA THR A 588 -14.78 -4.44 -8.65
C THR A 588 -15.38 -3.07 -8.97
N LYS A 589 -16.48 -3.03 -9.68
CA LYS A 589 -17.21 -1.79 -9.93
C LYS A 589 -18.05 -1.43 -8.71
N ASP A 590 -17.69 -0.36 -8.00
CA ASP A 590 -18.41 0.10 -6.81
C ASP A 590 -19.92 0.29 -7.04
N GLY A 591 -20.75 -0.32 -6.18
CA GLY A 591 -22.19 -0.34 -6.29
C GLY A 591 -22.75 -1.38 -7.28
N TYR A 592 -21.87 -2.07 -8.00
CA TYR A 592 -22.21 -3.15 -8.95
C TYR A 592 -21.51 -4.46 -8.61
N GLU A 593 -20.90 -4.55 -7.45
CA GLU A 593 -20.25 -5.76 -6.96
C GLU A 593 -21.18 -6.96 -7.10
N ASN A 594 -20.62 -8.10 -7.40
CA ASN A 594 -21.36 -9.36 -7.50
C ASN A 594 -20.54 -10.51 -6.94
N ILE A 595 -21.24 -11.52 -6.45
CA ILE A 595 -20.64 -12.74 -5.92
C ILE A 595 -21.61 -13.90 -6.21
N LEU A 596 -21.04 -15.04 -6.62
CA LEU A 596 -21.77 -16.27 -6.93
C LEU A 596 -21.17 -17.41 -6.12
N TYR A 597 -22.01 -18.21 -5.49
CA TYR A 597 -21.60 -19.48 -4.85
C TYR A 597 -21.47 -20.57 -5.91
N LEU A 598 -20.32 -21.24 -5.98
CA LEU A 598 -20.01 -22.30 -6.93
C LEU A 598 -20.14 -23.73 -6.36
N GLY A 599 -20.34 -23.87 -5.06
CA GLY A 599 -20.24 -25.13 -4.31
C GLY A 599 -18.96 -25.20 -3.49
N ASP A 600 -18.88 -26.14 -2.55
CA ASP A 600 -17.69 -26.45 -1.74
C ASP A 600 -17.00 -25.22 -1.13
N GLN A 601 -17.79 -24.27 -0.61
CA GLN A 601 -17.35 -23.00 -0.05
C GLN A 601 -16.56 -22.12 -1.04
N GLN A 602 -16.66 -22.39 -2.33
CA GLN A 602 -16.07 -21.57 -3.38
C GLN A 602 -17.04 -20.48 -3.83
N TYR A 603 -16.49 -19.28 -4.02
CA TYR A 603 -17.24 -18.12 -4.48
C TYR A 603 -16.52 -17.44 -5.63
N LEU A 604 -17.30 -17.10 -6.68
CA LEU A 604 -16.84 -16.30 -7.80
C LEU A 604 -17.21 -14.84 -7.55
N ILE A 605 -16.24 -13.93 -7.73
CA ILE A 605 -16.39 -12.49 -7.62
C ILE A 605 -16.09 -11.88 -8.97
N GLY A 606 -17.06 -11.21 -9.59
CA GLY A 606 -16.85 -10.52 -10.85
C GLY A 606 -16.04 -9.23 -10.67
N THR A 607 -15.14 -8.96 -11.61
CA THR A 607 -14.27 -7.79 -11.64
C THR A 607 -14.50 -6.95 -12.90
N THR A 608 -13.76 -5.88 -13.09
CA THR A 608 -13.80 -5.06 -14.30
C THR A 608 -13.11 -5.71 -15.51
N VAL A 609 -12.26 -6.72 -15.27
CA VAL A 609 -11.41 -7.37 -16.28
C VAL A 609 -11.47 -8.90 -16.25
N GLY A 610 -12.50 -9.48 -15.62
CA GLY A 610 -12.64 -10.92 -15.45
C GLY A 610 -13.29 -11.29 -14.13
N TYR A 611 -12.81 -12.34 -13.45
CA TYR A 611 -13.35 -12.76 -12.15
C TYR A 611 -12.26 -13.39 -11.27
N ILE A 612 -12.57 -13.47 -9.98
CA ILE A 612 -11.75 -14.14 -8.97
C ILE A 612 -12.60 -15.27 -8.37
N ILE A 613 -12.01 -16.44 -8.21
CA ILE A 613 -12.57 -17.52 -7.40
C ILE A 613 -11.83 -17.54 -6.07
N THR A 614 -12.56 -17.55 -4.97
CA THR A 614 -12.01 -17.64 -3.59
C THR A 614 -12.68 -18.76 -2.83
N GLN A 615 -11.95 -19.36 -1.88
CA GLN A 615 -12.48 -20.36 -0.95
C GLN A 615 -12.54 -19.78 0.47
N LEU A 616 -13.68 -19.96 1.16
CA LEU A 616 -13.88 -19.38 2.50
C LEU A 616 -13.37 -20.23 3.66
N ASP A 617 -13.27 -21.53 3.48
CA ASP A 617 -12.87 -22.48 4.56
C ASP A 617 -11.35 -22.75 4.62
N SER A 618 -10.52 -21.99 3.92
CA SER A 618 -9.09 -22.06 4.17
C SER A 618 -8.86 -21.55 5.58
N ASP A 619 -8.47 -22.44 6.50
CA ASP A 619 -7.89 -22.08 7.81
C ASP A 619 -6.67 -21.19 7.51
N THR A 620 -6.91 -19.93 7.29
CA THR A 620 -5.88 -18.90 7.31
C THR A 620 -5.49 -18.65 8.76
N ASN A 621 -4.93 -19.67 9.40
CA ASN A 621 -3.99 -19.47 10.50
C ASN A 621 -2.74 -18.87 9.83
N GLU A 622 -2.85 -17.60 9.47
CA GLU A 622 -1.75 -16.82 8.96
C GLU A 622 -0.67 -16.80 10.01
N VAL A 623 0.33 -17.67 9.82
CA VAL A 623 1.59 -17.56 10.55
C VAL A 623 2.20 -16.24 10.09
N THR A 624 1.99 -15.19 10.86
CA THR A 624 2.58 -13.90 10.55
C THR A 624 4.09 -13.99 10.73
N GLN A 625 4.83 -13.69 9.66
CA GLN A 625 6.26 -13.50 9.75
C GLN A 625 6.57 -12.36 10.73
N PRO A 626 7.68 -12.45 11.50
CA PRO A 626 8.06 -11.36 12.40
C PRO A 626 8.42 -10.10 11.61
N ILE A 627 8.17 -8.94 12.24
CA ILE A 627 8.71 -7.69 11.73
C ILE A 627 10.20 -7.62 12.05
N GLU A 628 11.01 -7.26 11.07
CA GLU A 628 12.47 -7.17 11.17
C GLU A 628 12.98 -5.74 11.01
N LEU A 629 14.10 -5.46 11.68
CA LEU A 629 14.84 -4.22 11.54
C LEU A 629 15.89 -4.39 10.45
N ASN A 630 15.86 -3.53 9.42
CA ASN A 630 16.79 -3.65 8.30
C ASN A 630 18.02 -2.77 8.42
N SER A 631 17.81 -1.50 8.77
CA SER A 631 18.90 -0.54 8.94
C SER A 631 18.46 0.63 9.81
N ILE A 632 19.41 1.19 10.52
CA ILE A 632 19.25 2.44 11.25
C ILE A 632 20.38 3.36 10.83
N SER A 633 20.05 4.54 10.35
CA SER A 633 21.03 5.57 10.04
C SER A 633 20.77 6.84 10.82
N VAL A 634 21.84 7.48 11.25
CA VAL A 634 21.82 8.77 11.91
C VAL A 634 22.48 9.83 11.04
N HIS A 635 21.85 10.98 11.02
CA HIS A 635 22.29 12.10 10.20
C HIS A 635 22.62 13.31 11.06
N SER A 636 23.71 13.95 10.72
CA SER A 636 24.06 15.30 11.15
C SER A 636 23.95 16.24 9.96
N LEU A 637 23.59 17.50 10.18
CA LEU A 637 23.45 18.51 9.12
C LEU A 637 24.70 18.69 8.23
N LYS A 638 25.86 18.17 8.62
CA LYS A 638 27.15 18.41 7.96
C LYS A 638 27.96 17.16 7.65
N GLU A 639 27.50 15.99 8.05
CA GLU A 639 28.26 14.74 7.93
C GLU A 639 27.43 13.71 7.14
N ALA A 640 28.10 12.79 6.43
CA ALA A 640 27.43 11.67 5.76
C ALA A 640 26.66 10.80 6.78
N PRO A 641 25.60 10.10 6.32
CA PRO A 641 24.86 9.18 7.18
C PRO A 641 25.78 8.13 7.81
N ARG A 642 25.60 7.88 9.10
CA ARG A 642 26.29 6.81 9.82
C ARG A 642 25.28 5.73 10.18
N PHE A 643 25.54 4.49 9.80
CA PHE A 643 24.71 3.35 10.17
C PHE A 643 25.07 2.83 11.56
N LEU A 644 24.04 2.41 12.30
CA LEU A 644 24.14 1.89 13.67
C LEU A 644 24.06 0.36 13.65
N SER A 645 24.57 -0.27 14.72
CA SER A 645 24.33 -1.68 14.98
C SER A 645 22.84 -1.93 15.23
N LEU A 646 22.31 -3.02 14.68
CA LEU A 646 20.91 -3.43 14.82
C LEU A 646 20.66 -4.19 16.13
N SER A 647 21.69 -4.72 16.75
CA SER A 647 21.62 -5.58 17.94
C SER A 647 21.86 -4.84 19.25
N ASP A 648 22.59 -3.72 19.22
CA ASP A 648 23.06 -3.02 20.43
C ASP A 648 22.30 -1.73 20.67
N GLU A 649 22.09 -1.39 21.94
CA GLU A 649 21.60 -0.07 22.32
C GLU A 649 22.63 1.00 21.94
N SER A 650 22.20 2.02 21.19
CA SER A 650 23.11 3.04 20.67
C SER A 650 23.06 4.32 21.49
N ILE A 651 24.25 4.85 21.80
CA ILE A 651 24.40 6.19 22.37
C ILE A 651 24.81 7.16 21.26
N LEU A 652 23.94 8.12 20.98
CA LEU A 652 24.10 9.10 19.91
C LEU A 652 24.61 10.42 20.44
N LYS A 653 25.51 11.06 19.70
CA LYS A 653 25.93 12.42 20.01
C LYS A 653 24.77 13.39 19.78
N ASN A 654 24.69 14.45 20.56
CA ASN A 654 23.59 15.43 20.42
C ASN A 654 23.42 16.00 18.98
N LYS A 655 24.47 16.04 18.17
CA LYS A 655 24.42 16.48 16.78
C LYS A 655 23.87 15.41 15.81
N GLU A 656 23.80 14.16 16.25
CA GLU A 656 23.30 12.99 15.49
C GLU A 656 21.83 12.72 15.89
N ASN A 657 20.98 13.74 15.80
CA ASN A 657 19.62 13.73 16.33
C ASN A 657 18.54 13.60 15.24
N ASN A 658 18.94 13.27 14.02
CA ASN A 658 18.03 12.88 12.96
C ASN A 658 18.24 11.39 12.68
N LEU A 659 17.17 10.60 12.79
CA LEU A 659 17.21 9.16 12.59
C LEU A 659 16.33 8.76 11.42
N HIS A 660 16.84 7.83 10.64
CA HIS A 660 16.07 7.09 9.65
C HIS A 660 16.15 5.61 9.99
N ILE A 661 15.00 4.99 10.22
CA ILE A 661 14.86 3.58 10.62
C ILE A 661 14.05 2.86 9.56
N SER A 662 14.62 1.80 8.98
CA SER A 662 13.96 0.93 8.01
C SER A 662 13.65 -0.42 8.63
N PHE A 663 12.43 -0.90 8.45
CA PHE A 663 11.91 -2.15 8.99
C PHE A 663 10.89 -2.74 8.02
N ASN A 664 10.66 -4.06 8.06
CA ASN A 664 9.62 -4.68 7.23
C ASN A 664 9.22 -6.06 7.76
N VAL A 665 8.21 -6.65 7.13
CA VAL A 665 7.83 -8.06 7.26
C VAL A 665 8.23 -8.76 5.96
N ASN A 666 8.98 -9.85 6.06
CA ASN A 666 9.44 -10.63 4.91
C ASN A 666 8.32 -11.54 4.42
N ASP A 667 7.28 -10.94 3.82
CA ASP A 667 6.13 -11.62 3.24
C ASP A 667 6.08 -11.39 1.72
N TYR A 668 5.73 -12.44 0.99
CA TYR A 668 5.70 -12.47 -0.48
C TYR A 668 4.31 -12.73 -1.05
N SER A 669 3.31 -12.88 -0.20
CA SER A 669 1.92 -13.06 -0.59
C SER A 669 1.25 -11.74 -1.03
N LYS A 670 1.84 -11.01 -1.91
CA LYS A 670 1.54 -9.62 -2.33
C LYS A 670 0.06 -9.23 -2.55
N TYR A 671 -0.85 -10.18 -2.57
CA TYR A 671 -2.28 -9.92 -2.52
C TYR A 671 -2.74 -9.30 -1.18
N LEU A 672 -1.92 -9.40 -0.12
CA LEU A 672 -2.13 -8.69 1.15
C LEU A 672 -1.09 -7.58 1.29
N PRO A 673 -1.48 -6.31 1.13
CA PRO A 673 -0.54 -5.22 1.36
C PRO A 673 -0.09 -5.25 2.82
N SER A 674 1.23 -5.30 3.01
CA SER A 674 1.84 -5.12 4.31
C SER A 674 1.64 -3.67 4.75
N LEU A 675 1.02 -3.46 5.90
CA LEU A 675 0.86 -2.16 6.53
C LEU A 675 1.70 -2.11 7.80
N TYR A 676 2.27 -0.96 8.07
CA TYR A 676 3.16 -0.73 9.20
C TYR A 676 2.66 0.40 10.08
N GLN A 677 2.94 0.29 11.36
CA GLN A 677 2.64 1.28 12.37
C GLN A 677 3.83 1.37 13.31
N TYR A 678 4.24 2.57 13.68
CA TYR A 678 5.36 2.77 14.59
C TYR A 678 5.08 3.88 15.60
N ARG A 679 5.86 3.90 16.66
CA ARG A 679 5.91 4.99 17.66
C ARG A 679 7.32 5.13 18.22
N LEU A 680 7.60 6.28 18.82
CA LEU A 680 8.85 6.55 19.51
C LEU A 680 8.53 6.92 20.97
N VAL A 681 8.61 5.92 21.85
CA VAL A 681 8.39 6.09 23.28
C VAL A 681 9.47 7.02 23.86
N GLY A 682 9.04 8.01 24.63
CA GLY A 682 9.89 9.09 25.12
C GLY A 682 9.84 10.38 24.29
N PHE A 683 9.22 10.33 23.08
CA PHE A 683 8.96 11.50 22.24
C PHE A 683 7.47 11.62 21.90
N ASN A 684 6.88 10.56 21.36
CA ASN A 684 5.44 10.45 21.12
C ASN A 684 5.03 8.99 21.36
N ASP A 685 4.24 8.75 22.40
CA ASP A 685 3.82 7.43 22.83
C ASP A 685 2.62 6.90 22.02
N THR A 686 2.01 7.72 21.16
CA THR A 686 0.90 7.30 20.31
C THR A 686 1.41 6.60 19.05
N TRP A 687 0.71 5.53 18.64
CA TRP A 687 0.97 4.87 17.37
C TRP A 687 0.67 5.80 16.19
N SER A 688 1.51 5.76 15.15
CA SER A 688 1.23 6.39 13.87
C SER A 688 -0.01 5.78 13.20
N ASP A 689 -0.54 6.42 12.16
CA ASP A 689 -1.50 5.78 11.28
C ASP A 689 -0.87 4.59 10.53
N TRP A 690 -1.70 3.63 10.09
CA TRP A 690 -1.26 2.52 9.27
C TRP A 690 -0.81 3.01 7.89
N SER A 691 0.40 2.65 7.49
CA SER A 691 1.02 3.03 6.21
C SER A 691 1.70 1.85 5.55
N SER A 692 1.73 1.82 4.22
CA SER A 692 2.55 0.86 3.47
C SER A 692 4.04 1.22 3.43
N ASN A 693 4.43 2.39 3.96
CA ASN A 693 5.83 2.79 4.02
C ASN A 693 6.56 2.08 5.17
N PRO A 694 7.59 1.24 4.90
CA PRO A 694 8.35 0.51 5.91
C PRO A 694 9.50 1.34 6.51
N GLU A 695 9.35 2.66 6.58
CA GLU A 695 10.38 3.59 7.04
C GLU A 695 9.82 4.60 8.04
N ALA A 696 10.63 4.96 9.03
CA ALA A 696 10.34 6.01 9.99
C ALA A 696 11.46 7.05 10.00
N PHE A 697 11.07 8.32 9.91
CA PHE A 697 11.98 9.47 9.95
C PHE A 697 11.69 10.30 11.19
N PHE A 698 12.74 10.60 11.95
CA PHE A 698 12.68 11.49 13.11
C PHE A 698 13.72 12.57 12.95
N GLU A 699 13.29 13.81 13.02
CA GLU A 699 14.16 14.97 12.86
C GLU A 699 14.24 15.78 14.16
N ASN A 700 15.44 16.28 14.47
CA ASN A 700 15.69 17.17 15.60
C ASN A 700 15.21 16.62 16.95
N LEU A 701 15.43 15.32 17.19
CA LEU A 701 15.09 14.72 18.48
C LEU A 701 15.82 15.41 19.63
N PRO A 702 15.15 15.77 20.73
CA PRO A 702 15.78 16.25 21.95
C PRO A 702 16.77 15.22 22.54
N HIS A 703 17.61 15.65 23.46
CA HIS A 703 18.40 14.73 24.26
C HIS A 703 17.48 13.93 25.21
N GLY A 704 17.68 12.61 25.29
CA GLY A 704 16.83 11.75 26.10
C GLY A 704 17.05 10.27 25.77
N GLU A 705 16.31 9.41 26.46
CA GLU A 705 16.24 7.97 26.20
C GLU A 705 14.98 7.69 25.40
N TYR A 706 15.11 6.84 24.36
CA TYR A 706 14.05 6.55 23.43
C TYR A 706 13.95 5.06 23.18
N THR A 707 12.72 4.57 23.00
CA THR A 707 12.45 3.23 22.50
C THR A 707 11.60 3.35 21.24
N PHE A 708 12.18 3.01 20.09
CA PHE A 708 11.45 2.86 18.85
C PHE A 708 10.68 1.55 18.89
N GLU A 709 9.40 1.58 18.56
CA GLU A 709 8.55 0.40 18.43
C GLU A 709 7.87 0.41 17.08
N ALA A 710 7.87 -0.74 16.40
CA ALA A 710 7.17 -0.94 15.14
C ALA A 710 6.43 -2.27 15.13
N ARG A 711 5.33 -2.33 14.42
CA ARG A 711 4.56 -3.55 14.15
C ARG A 711 4.00 -3.54 12.75
N GLY A 712 3.83 -4.73 12.19
CA GLY A 712 3.25 -4.95 10.87
C GLY A 712 1.83 -5.50 10.97
N LYS A 713 1.08 -5.35 9.89
CA LYS A 713 -0.24 -5.96 9.70
C LYS A 713 -0.31 -6.51 8.28
N LEU A 714 -0.65 -7.80 8.18
CA LEU A 714 -0.89 -8.53 6.94
C LEU A 714 -2.37 -8.92 6.89
N GLY A 715 -3.14 -8.33 5.98
CA GLY A 715 -4.58 -8.55 5.99
C GLY A 715 -5.21 -8.11 7.31
N ILE A 716 -5.65 -9.07 8.12
CA ILE A 716 -6.21 -8.84 9.47
C ILE A 716 -5.22 -9.19 10.60
N ALA A 717 -4.17 -9.95 10.30
CA ALA A 717 -3.23 -10.48 11.29
C ALA A 717 -2.16 -9.44 11.64
N LEU A 718 -1.82 -9.35 12.93
CA LEU A 718 -0.78 -8.47 13.46
C LEU A 718 0.49 -9.26 13.75
N THR A 719 1.65 -8.68 13.42
CA THR A 719 2.95 -9.25 13.79
C THR A 719 3.26 -9.03 15.28
N ASN A 720 4.38 -9.56 15.74
CA ASN A 720 5.03 -9.12 16.98
C ASN A 720 5.37 -7.63 16.90
N THR A 721 5.70 -7.03 18.04
CA THR A 721 6.23 -5.66 18.11
C THR A 721 7.76 -5.69 18.17
N LEU A 722 8.40 -5.07 17.18
CA LEU A 722 9.82 -4.81 17.17
C LEU A 722 10.15 -3.67 18.13
N GLN A 723 11.26 -3.77 18.87
CA GLN A 723 11.76 -2.73 19.76
C GLN A 723 13.24 -2.46 19.51
N TYR A 724 13.61 -1.19 19.48
CA TYR A 724 15.00 -0.74 19.43
C TYR A 724 15.20 0.45 20.35
N LYS A 725 16.21 0.38 21.22
CA LYS A 725 16.49 1.42 22.22
C LYS A 725 17.70 2.24 21.83
N PHE A 726 17.63 3.53 22.05
CA PHE A 726 18.76 4.43 21.87
C PHE A 726 18.67 5.63 22.79
N GLN A 727 19.81 6.26 23.03
CA GLN A 727 19.91 7.46 23.85
C GLN A 727 20.62 8.57 23.08
N ILE A 728 20.08 9.79 23.13
CA ILE A 728 20.73 10.99 22.60
C ILE A 728 21.38 11.74 23.77
N GLU A 729 22.70 11.93 23.72
CA GLU A 729 23.46 12.65 24.73
C GLU A 729 22.99 14.08 24.88
N LYS A 730 23.15 14.62 26.11
CA LYS A 730 22.95 16.04 26.37
C LYS A 730 23.92 16.89 25.55
N PRO A 731 23.51 18.07 25.05
CA PRO A 731 24.40 19.01 24.40
C PRO A 731 25.54 19.37 25.35
N PHE A 732 26.72 19.65 24.78
CA PHE A 732 27.94 19.96 25.60
C PHE A 732 27.70 20.99 26.70
N LEU A 733 26.86 22.00 26.39
CA LEU A 733 26.52 23.07 27.35
C LEU A 733 25.69 22.60 28.57
N LEU A 734 25.06 21.42 28.47
CA LEU A 734 24.28 20.80 29.55
C LEU A 734 25.00 19.63 30.21
N LYS A 735 26.20 19.26 29.75
CA LYS A 735 26.99 18.20 30.37
C LYS A 735 27.53 18.66 31.73
N PRO A 736 27.72 17.74 32.71
CA PRO A 736 28.22 18.09 34.05
C PRO A 736 29.52 18.93 34.05
N ILE A 737 30.40 18.63 33.08
CA ILE A 737 31.65 19.41 32.90
C ILE A 737 31.36 20.87 32.53
N ALA A 738 30.39 21.13 31.65
CA ALA A 738 30.02 22.52 31.31
C ALA A 738 29.41 23.25 32.51
N ILE A 739 28.59 22.56 33.31
CA ILE A 739 28.00 23.12 34.54
C ILE A 739 29.11 23.49 35.52
N VAL A 740 30.13 22.62 35.72
CA VAL A 740 31.30 22.92 36.55
C VAL A 740 32.05 24.13 35.99
N ILE A 741 32.24 24.20 34.66
CA ILE A 741 32.88 25.37 34.03
C ILE A 741 32.06 26.65 34.30
N TYR A 742 30.73 26.61 34.19
CA TYR A 742 29.88 27.76 34.49
C TYR A 742 29.99 28.19 35.95
N VAL A 743 30.00 27.20 36.87
CA VAL A 743 30.19 27.49 38.29
C VAL A 743 31.57 28.13 38.54
N VAL A 744 32.63 27.58 37.94
CA VAL A 744 33.99 28.14 38.04
C VAL A 744 34.06 29.55 37.45
N LEU A 745 33.47 29.74 36.24
CA LEU A 745 33.39 31.08 35.63
C LEU A 745 32.58 32.05 36.47
N GLY A 746 31.49 31.57 37.08
CA GLY A 746 30.69 32.36 38.02
C GLY A 746 31.51 32.77 39.25
N ILE A 747 32.29 31.86 39.84
CA ILE A 747 33.17 32.14 40.95
C ILE A 747 34.25 33.13 40.55
N ILE A 748 34.89 32.92 39.36
CA ILE A 748 35.89 33.85 38.82
C ILE A 748 35.27 35.25 38.59
N PHE A 749 34.05 35.28 38.02
CA PHE A 749 33.34 36.55 37.83
C PHE A 749 33.08 37.26 39.13
N VAL A 750 32.57 36.54 40.16
CA VAL A 750 32.36 37.09 41.49
C VAL A 750 33.69 37.58 42.13
N ALA A 751 34.77 36.79 41.94
CA ALA A 751 36.11 37.18 42.39
C ALA A 751 36.63 38.45 41.71
N ILE A 752 36.43 38.54 40.38
CA ILE A 752 36.77 39.72 39.57
C ILE A 752 35.96 40.94 40.03
N VAL A 753 34.63 40.78 40.21
CA VAL A 753 33.76 41.85 40.69
C VAL A 753 34.21 42.29 42.13
N HIS A 754 34.52 41.28 42.96
CA HIS A 754 35.04 41.57 44.30
C HIS A 754 36.40 42.29 44.27
N MET A 755 37.31 41.88 43.39
CA MET A 755 38.61 42.50 43.20
C MET A 755 38.49 43.95 42.69
N LEU A 756 37.59 44.14 41.66
CA LEU A 756 37.27 45.46 41.11
C LEU A 756 36.64 46.37 42.20
N ASN A 757 35.73 45.83 42.99
CA ASN A 757 35.10 46.52 44.10
C ASN A 757 36.16 46.90 45.18
N ARG A 758 37.06 45.97 45.49
CA ARG A 758 38.17 46.18 46.40
C ARG A 758 39.15 47.25 45.86
N MET A 759 39.44 47.24 44.58
CA MET A 759 40.25 48.27 43.91
C MET A 759 39.52 49.63 43.88
N TYR A 760 38.18 49.59 43.59
CA TYR A 760 37.35 50.79 43.65
C TYR A 760 37.34 51.40 45.08
N TYR A 761 37.09 50.59 46.11
CA TYR A 761 37.12 51.06 47.51
C TYR A 761 38.52 51.51 47.97
N LYS A 762 39.56 50.82 47.51
CA LYS A 762 40.95 51.28 47.76
C LYS A 762 41.24 52.62 47.08
N LYS A 763 40.75 52.77 45.81
CA LYS A 763 40.85 54.06 45.10
C LYS A 763 40.02 55.17 45.80
N LYS A 764 38.83 54.81 46.23
CA LYS A 764 37.90 55.73 46.89
C LYS A 764 38.46 56.16 48.25
N HIS A 765 39.01 55.23 49.06
CA HIS A 765 39.65 55.52 50.33
C HIS A 765 40.92 56.41 50.21
N LYS A 766 41.67 56.15 49.10
CA LYS A 766 42.80 56.99 48.75
C LYS A 766 42.36 58.39 48.32
N LYS A 767 41.28 58.52 47.62
CA LYS A 767 40.65 59.79 47.23
C LYS A 767 40.01 60.51 48.40
N GLU A 768 39.35 59.75 49.30
CA GLU A 768 38.75 60.32 50.49
C GLU A 768 39.85 60.89 51.49
N LEU A 769 41.04 60.25 51.52
CA LEU A 769 42.20 60.79 52.24
C LEU A 769 42.78 62.07 51.60
N GLU A 770 42.80 62.06 50.21
CA GLU A 770 43.24 63.26 49.47
C GLU A 770 42.19 64.38 49.46
N GLU A 771 40.91 64.04 49.58
CA GLU A 771 39.81 65.02 49.64
C GLU A 771 39.58 65.60 50.94
N LYS A 772 39.86 64.86 52.03
CA LYS A 772 39.90 65.47 53.43
C LYS A 772 40.95 66.52 53.58
N GLU A 773 42.09 66.46 52.89
CA GLU A 773 43.07 67.52 52.81
C GLU A 773 42.60 68.70 51.94
N LYS A 774 41.69 68.50 50.96
CA LYS A 774 41.14 69.51 50.09
C LYS A 774 39.87 70.18 50.63
N GLU A 775 39.06 69.43 51.43
CA GLU A 775 37.78 69.95 51.99
C GLU A 775 37.93 71.11 52.93
N ILE A 776 39.08 71.34 53.45
CA ILE A 776 39.38 72.56 54.33
C ILE A 776 39.49 73.76 53.41
N LYS A 777 39.69 73.61 52.12
CA LYS A 777 39.98 74.77 51.22
C LYS A 777 38.79 75.09 50.26
N VAL A 778 37.77 74.29 50.24
CA VAL A 778 36.71 74.45 49.23
C VAL A 778 35.32 74.83 49.81
N LYS A 779 35.17 74.86 51.07
CA LYS A 779 33.92 75.22 51.77
C LYS A 779 33.44 76.67 51.58
N GLN A 780 34.06 77.35 50.68
CA GLN A 780 33.71 78.76 50.35
C GLN A 780 33.20 78.99 48.94
N LEU A 781 33.11 77.89 48.10
CA LEU A 781 32.73 78.06 46.65
C LEU A 781 31.54 77.22 46.21
N GLU A 782 30.86 76.48 47.10
CA GLU A 782 29.83 75.52 46.65
C GLU A 782 28.37 75.92 46.81
N ASN A 783 28.08 77.17 47.23
CA ASN A 783 26.66 77.55 47.38
C ASN A 783 25.97 77.99 46.07
N GLU A 784 26.60 78.00 44.92
CA GLU A 784 25.99 78.48 43.71
C GLU A 784 25.73 77.40 42.59
N ARG A 785 26.12 76.17 42.76
CA ARG A 785 26.02 75.13 41.69
C ARG A 785 25.00 74.06 41.91
N GLN A 786 24.29 73.96 42.99
CA GLN A 786 23.30 72.92 43.24
C GLN A 786 21.94 73.11 42.59
N LEU A 787 21.67 74.21 41.92
CA LEU A 787 20.33 74.53 41.42
C LEU A 787 20.07 74.08 39.97
N VAL A 788 21.11 73.56 39.26
CA VAL A 788 20.95 73.26 37.79
C VAL A 788 20.87 71.72 37.51
N GLN A 789 21.30 70.87 38.41
CA GLN A 789 21.36 69.43 38.13
C GLN A 789 20.04 68.64 38.37
N TYR A 790 19.12 69.16 39.17
CA TYR A 790 17.89 68.52 39.52
C TYR A 790 16.84 68.50 38.38
N LYS A 791 17.01 69.34 37.38
CA LYS A 791 16.02 69.44 36.29
C LYS A 791 16.16 68.42 35.13
N ASN A 792 17.28 67.73 34.99
CA ASN A 792 17.54 66.84 33.85
C ASN A 792 17.21 65.36 34.12
N ILE A 793 17.09 64.94 35.37
CA ILE A 793 16.80 63.56 35.75
C ILE A 793 15.28 63.28 35.69
N ASP A 794 14.45 64.26 35.95
CA ASP A 794 12.99 64.14 35.90
C ASP A 794 12.45 64.00 34.45
N LEU A 795 13.13 64.54 33.44
CA LEU A 795 12.67 64.50 32.04
C LEU A 795 12.84 63.10 31.38
N GLN A 796 13.87 62.35 31.76
CA GLN A 796 14.07 61.00 31.23
C GLN A 796 13.12 59.95 31.82
N ARG A 797 12.73 60.13 33.06
CA ARG A 797 11.74 59.25 33.72
C ARG A 797 10.33 59.44 33.16
N ASP A 798 10.00 60.66 32.80
CA ASP A 798 8.67 60.94 32.19
C ASP A 798 8.49 60.31 30.78
N ILE A 799 9.58 60.23 30.01
CA ILE A 799 9.55 59.61 28.65
C ILE A 799 9.38 58.10 28.73
N GLU A 800 10.05 57.43 29.69
CA GLU A 800 9.91 55.97 29.87
C GLU A 800 8.53 55.59 30.41
N LEU A 801 7.95 56.37 31.31
CA LEU A 801 6.63 56.19 31.87
C LEU A 801 5.55 56.38 30.77
N LYS A 802 5.70 57.38 29.91
CA LYS A 802 4.75 57.60 28.80
C LYS A 802 4.81 56.53 27.69
N ASN A 803 5.99 55.98 27.39
CA ASN A 803 6.14 54.87 26.44
C ASN A 803 5.52 53.59 27.03
N ARG A 804 5.60 53.33 28.30
CA ARG A 804 5.00 52.21 29.00
C ARG A 804 3.46 52.33 29.07
N GLU A 805 2.95 53.55 29.28
CA GLU A 805 1.51 53.85 29.28
C GLU A 805 0.87 53.65 27.89
N LEU A 806 1.56 54.03 26.80
CA LEU A 806 1.08 53.85 25.43
C LEU A 806 1.04 52.38 25.01
N SER A 807 2.06 51.63 25.41
CA SER A 807 2.11 50.18 25.14
C SER A 807 1.00 49.42 25.87
N LEU A 808 0.72 49.78 27.12
CA LEU A 808 -0.38 49.25 27.92
C LEU A 808 -1.75 49.67 27.36
N SER A 809 -1.90 50.88 26.89
CA SER A 809 -3.15 51.35 26.24
C SER A 809 -3.44 50.63 24.93
N THR A 810 -2.40 50.38 24.10
CA THR A 810 -2.54 49.64 22.86
C THR A 810 -2.90 48.16 23.11
N MET A 811 -2.27 47.55 24.14
CA MET A 811 -2.56 46.18 24.53
C MET A 811 -3.98 46.01 25.10
N ASN A 812 -4.49 47.02 25.80
CA ASN A 812 -5.85 47.03 26.31
C ASN A 812 -6.92 47.20 25.17
N LEU A 813 -6.61 47.99 24.16
CA LEU A 813 -7.47 48.11 22.98
C LEU A 813 -7.54 46.79 22.16
N ILE A 814 -6.43 46.09 22.04
CA ILE A 814 -6.38 44.78 21.39
C ILE A 814 -7.27 43.79 22.16
N LYS A 815 -7.04 43.65 23.47
CA LYS A 815 -7.81 42.73 24.33
C LYS A 815 -9.31 43.05 24.36
N ARG A 816 -9.69 44.35 24.37
CA ARG A 816 -11.09 44.79 24.31
C ARG A 816 -11.73 44.42 22.99
N ASN A 817 -11.03 44.64 21.87
CA ASN A 817 -11.57 44.33 20.55
C ASN A 817 -11.68 42.82 20.29
N ASP A 818 -10.73 42.02 20.77
CA ASP A 818 -10.80 40.58 20.69
C ASP A 818 -11.98 40.03 21.51
N LEU A 819 -12.15 40.50 22.75
CA LEU A 819 -13.29 40.14 23.62
C LEU A 819 -14.64 40.49 22.98
N LEU A 820 -14.76 41.68 22.38
CA LEU A 820 -16.00 42.09 21.72
C LEU A 820 -16.27 41.27 20.47
N ASN A 821 -15.25 40.87 19.72
CA ASN A 821 -15.38 39.98 18.57
C ASN A 821 -15.73 38.55 18.95
N ASP A 822 -15.21 38.03 20.06
CA ASP A 822 -15.56 36.71 20.56
C ASP A 822 -17.00 36.70 21.08
N ILE A 823 -17.43 37.70 21.83
CA ILE A 823 -18.83 37.88 22.23
C ILE A 823 -19.77 38.00 21.02
N LYS A 824 -19.36 38.72 19.98
CA LYS A 824 -20.13 38.82 18.74
C LYS A 824 -20.28 37.49 18.02
N LYS A 825 -19.25 36.66 18.00
CA LYS A 825 -19.28 35.30 17.43
C LYS A 825 -20.24 34.37 18.19
N GLU A 826 -20.20 34.41 19.49
CA GLU A 826 -21.10 33.61 20.33
C GLU A 826 -22.58 34.04 20.20
N LEU A 827 -22.82 35.33 20.03
CA LEU A 827 -24.16 35.88 19.88
C LEU A 827 -24.80 35.69 18.50
N THR A 828 -24.01 35.43 17.45
CA THR A 828 -24.50 35.18 16.09
C THR A 828 -25.13 33.78 15.91
N VAL A 829 -24.99 32.90 16.89
CA VAL A 829 -25.51 31.52 16.87
C VAL A 829 -26.98 31.44 17.28
N SER A 830 -27.57 32.49 17.87
CA SER A 830 -29.01 32.54 18.25
C SER A 830 -29.75 33.71 17.62
N LYS A 831 -30.97 33.41 17.13
CA LYS A 831 -31.77 34.28 16.24
C LYS A 831 -32.36 35.54 16.92
N ASP A 832 -32.09 35.85 18.21
CA ASP A 832 -32.77 36.90 18.95
C ASP A 832 -31.91 38.09 19.45
N ASN A 833 -30.66 38.15 19.03
CA ASN A 833 -29.72 39.09 19.66
C ASN A 833 -29.32 40.32 18.80
N ASN A 834 -30.12 40.68 17.80
CA ASN A 834 -29.78 41.75 16.86
C ASN A 834 -29.47 43.10 17.52
N LYS A 835 -30.17 43.48 18.62
CA LYS A 835 -29.90 44.73 19.33
C LYS A 835 -28.54 44.74 20.07
N VAL A 836 -28.12 43.58 20.57
CA VAL A 836 -26.84 43.44 21.29
C VAL A 836 -25.67 43.43 20.31
N ILE A 837 -25.86 42.78 19.15
CA ILE A 837 -24.86 42.78 18.07
C ILE A 837 -24.68 44.19 17.49
N GLU A 838 -25.76 44.96 17.39
CA GLU A 838 -25.72 46.37 16.93
C GLU A 838 -24.99 47.29 17.94
N LEU A 839 -25.17 47.04 19.23
CA LEU A 839 -24.44 47.73 20.31
C LEU A 839 -22.95 47.38 20.33
N ILE A 840 -22.62 46.15 20.06
CA ILE A 840 -21.21 45.68 19.94
C ILE A 840 -20.57 46.32 18.70
N ASN A 841 -21.27 46.33 17.56
CA ASN A 841 -20.78 46.96 16.35
C ASN A 841 -20.58 48.47 16.51
N LYS A 842 -21.41 49.14 17.33
CA LYS A 842 -21.28 50.57 17.63
C LYS A 842 -20.08 50.88 18.53
N ASN A 843 -19.70 49.93 19.38
CA ASN A 843 -18.51 50.05 20.27
C ASN A 843 -17.21 49.56 19.63
N LEU A 844 -17.27 48.86 18.53
CA LEU A 844 -16.14 48.51 17.66
C LEU A 844 -15.83 49.62 16.63
N ASN A 845 -16.36 50.84 16.80
CA ASN A 845 -16.27 51.92 15.82
C ASN A 845 -14.86 52.52 15.79
N ASP A 846 -14.18 52.26 14.73
CA ASP A 846 -12.73 52.37 14.48
C ASP A 846 -12.22 53.83 14.42
N SER A 847 -13.15 54.81 14.33
CA SER A 847 -12.77 56.22 14.07
C SER A 847 -12.37 56.99 15.32
N ASP A 848 -12.99 56.71 16.46
CA ASP A 848 -12.75 57.51 17.69
C ASP A 848 -11.58 56.91 18.53
N ASP A 849 -11.42 55.61 18.53
CA ASP A 849 -10.26 54.92 19.13
C ASP A 849 -8.95 55.34 18.39
N TRP A 850 -9.02 55.48 17.07
CA TRP A 850 -7.85 55.95 16.32
C TRP A 850 -7.49 57.42 16.62
N LYS A 851 -8.42 58.36 16.71
CA LYS A 851 -8.14 59.74 17.05
C LYS A 851 -7.50 59.90 18.42
N LEU A 852 -7.96 59.12 19.38
CA LEU A 852 -7.39 59.10 20.71
C LEU A 852 -5.96 58.58 20.74
N PHE A 853 -5.74 57.47 20.02
CA PHE A 853 -4.44 56.83 19.86
C PHE A 853 -3.45 57.74 19.08
N GLU A 854 -3.89 58.34 17.97
CA GLU A 854 -3.08 59.27 17.13
C GLU A 854 -2.63 60.48 17.96
N LYS A 855 -3.52 61.01 18.82
CA LYS A 855 -3.20 62.12 19.72
C LYS A 855 -2.17 61.74 20.79
N ALA A 856 -2.29 60.51 21.31
CA ALA A 856 -1.33 59.97 22.30
C ALA A 856 0.03 59.68 21.65
N PHE A 857 0.03 59.10 20.46
CA PHE A 857 1.24 58.76 19.69
C PHE A 857 1.98 60.07 19.23
N ASN A 858 1.27 61.08 18.74
CA ASN A 858 1.85 62.38 18.36
C ASN A 858 2.47 63.14 19.51
N ASN A 859 2.11 62.85 20.76
CA ASN A 859 2.75 63.44 21.92
C ASN A 859 4.12 62.80 22.25
N ILE A 860 4.40 61.61 21.71
CA ILE A 860 5.59 60.84 22.00
C ILE A 860 6.57 60.82 20.82
N ASP A 861 6.10 60.71 19.62
CA ASP A 861 6.89 60.73 18.36
C ASP A 861 6.32 61.79 17.42
N LYS A 862 6.51 63.04 17.78
CA LYS A 862 5.91 64.24 17.06
C LYS A 862 6.35 64.36 15.62
N ASP A 863 7.52 63.84 15.30
CA ASP A 863 8.13 64.05 13.99
C ASP A 863 7.80 62.92 13.01
N PHE A 864 7.46 61.75 13.50
CA PHE A 864 7.23 60.58 12.64
C PHE A 864 6.07 60.76 11.62
N ILE A 865 4.90 61.15 12.10
CA ILE A 865 3.73 61.31 11.18
C ILE A 865 3.96 62.47 10.19
N ASN A 866 4.63 63.53 10.63
CA ASN A 866 4.96 64.63 9.74
C ASN A 866 5.98 64.21 8.70
N LYS A 867 7.04 63.53 9.11
CA LYS A 867 8.07 62.98 8.21
C LYS A 867 7.50 61.97 7.24
N LEU A 868 6.64 61.06 7.70
CA LEU A 868 5.94 60.10 6.87
C LEU A 868 5.05 60.78 5.77
N LYS A 869 4.35 61.85 6.14
CA LYS A 869 3.51 62.62 5.16
C LYS A 869 4.34 63.41 4.18
N THR A 870 5.50 63.87 4.58
CA THR A 870 6.43 64.63 3.74
C THR A 870 7.11 63.75 2.73
N GLU A 871 7.58 62.58 3.14
CA GLU A 871 8.28 61.63 2.26
C GLU A 871 7.31 60.83 1.37
N HIS A 872 6.07 60.58 1.84
CA HIS A 872 5.06 59.82 1.13
C HIS A 872 3.69 60.54 1.10
N PRO A 873 3.51 61.61 0.34
CA PRO A 873 2.29 62.44 0.34
C PRO A 873 1.04 61.74 -0.16
N ASN A 874 1.18 60.59 -0.85
CA ASN A 874 0.08 59.82 -1.42
C ASN A 874 -0.55 58.78 -0.47
N LEU A 875 -0.14 58.75 0.81
CA LEU A 875 -0.69 57.81 1.80
C LEU A 875 -2.05 58.28 2.31
N THR A 876 -3.01 57.40 2.34
CA THR A 876 -4.33 57.63 2.95
C THR A 876 -4.24 57.55 4.49
N SER A 877 -5.26 58.07 5.17
CA SER A 877 -5.36 58.00 6.63
C SER A 877 -5.21 56.55 7.17
N ASN A 878 -5.75 55.57 6.44
CA ASN A 878 -5.59 54.15 6.79
C ASN A 878 -4.18 53.59 6.52
N ASP A 879 -3.48 54.12 5.55
CA ASP A 879 -2.09 53.78 5.29
C ASP A 879 -1.19 54.32 6.39
N ILE A 880 -1.42 55.57 6.82
CA ILE A 880 -0.70 56.22 7.95
C ILE A 880 -0.94 55.42 9.25
N ARG A 881 -2.18 55.05 9.50
CA ARG A 881 -2.53 54.22 10.66
C ARG A 881 -1.78 52.87 10.63
N LEU A 882 -1.65 52.24 9.48
CA LEU A 882 -0.85 51.01 9.36
C LEU A 882 0.64 51.28 9.63
N CYS A 883 1.19 52.38 9.11
CA CYS A 883 2.56 52.81 9.37
C CYS A 883 2.81 53.01 10.86
N THR A 884 1.89 53.70 11.56
CA THR A 884 2.00 53.95 13.02
C THR A 884 2.03 52.67 13.82
N TYR A 885 1.23 51.69 13.49
CA TYR A 885 1.26 50.37 14.12
C TYR A 885 2.55 49.59 13.81
N LEU A 886 3.10 49.70 12.62
CA LEU A 886 4.40 49.13 12.26
C LEU A 886 5.56 49.82 12.98
N ARG A 887 5.46 51.11 13.22
CA ARG A 887 6.42 51.92 14.02
C ARG A 887 6.49 51.45 15.48
N LEU A 888 5.36 50.97 16.02
CA LEU A 888 5.27 50.35 17.34
C LEU A 888 5.70 48.87 17.32
N ASN A 889 6.21 48.41 16.18
CA ASN A 889 6.69 47.01 15.96
C ASN A 889 5.62 45.94 16.15
N LEU A 890 4.35 46.26 15.88
CA LEU A 890 3.26 45.28 15.96
C LEU A 890 3.28 44.37 14.76
N SER A 891 3.09 43.07 15.01
CA SER A 891 2.98 42.04 13.96
C SER A 891 1.65 42.12 13.21
N SER A 892 1.57 41.54 12.02
CA SER A 892 0.33 41.50 11.24
C SER A 892 -0.83 40.80 11.92
N LYS A 893 -0.53 39.88 12.86
CA LYS A 893 -1.54 39.24 13.72
C LYS A 893 -2.11 40.16 14.77
N GLU A 894 -1.29 41.04 15.32
CA GLU A 894 -1.69 42.03 16.31
C GLU A 894 -2.36 43.24 15.65
N ILE A 895 -1.99 43.57 14.42
CA ILE A 895 -2.61 44.66 13.63
C ILE A 895 -4.01 44.26 13.14
N ALA A 896 -4.24 42.99 12.84
CA ALA A 896 -5.52 42.52 12.28
C ALA A 896 -6.75 42.90 13.15
N PRO A 897 -6.76 42.67 14.44
CA PRO A 897 -7.86 43.10 15.31
C PRO A 897 -7.98 44.62 15.45
N LEU A 898 -6.90 45.37 15.34
CA LEU A 898 -6.94 46.85 15.41
C LEU A 898 -7.54 47.51 14.17
N PHE A 899 -7.58 46.79 13.04
CA PHE A 899 -8.30 47.21 11.82
C PHE A 899 -9.63 46.49 11.63
N ASN A 900 -9.98 45.55 12.51
CA ASN A 900 -11.14 44.67 12.42
C ASN A 900 -11.21 43.94 11.04
N ILE A 901 -10.08 43.39 10.61
CA ILE A 901 -9.94 42.65 9.36
C ILE A 901 -9.13 41.37 9.60
N SER A 902 -9.22 40.43 8.63
CA SER A 902 -8.43 39.19 8.75
C SER A 902 -6.92 39.47 8.63
N PHE A 903 -6.12 38.59 9.22
CA PHE A 903 -4.66 38.58 9.06
C PHE A 903 -4.23 38.69 7.59
N ARG A 904 -4.90 37.89 6.72
CA ARG A 904 -4.63 37.88 5.28
C ARG A 904 -4.91 39.25 4.63
N SER A 905 -5.91 39.98 5.13
CA SER A 905 -6.24 41.32 4.67
C SER A 905 -5.21 42.37 5.10
N VAL A 906 -4.57 42.17 6.28
CA VAL A 906 -3.45 43.03 6.73
C VAL A 906 -2.23 42.81 5.84
N GLU A 907 -1.90 41.58 5.49
CA GLU A 907 -0.78 41.28 4.59
C GLU A 907 -1.00 41.91 3.19
N VAL A 908 -2.22 41.82 2.68
CA VAL A 908 -2.56 42.50 1.41
C VAL A 908 -2.42 44.02 1.54
N LYS A 909 -2.82 44.62 2.68
CA LYS A 909 -2.63 46.05 2.96
C LYS A 909 -1.16 46.40 3.06
N ARG A 910 -0.33 45.61 3.72
CA ARG A 910 1.13 45.82 3.79
C ARG A 910 1.78 45.73 2.41
N TYR A 911 1.38 44.77 1.61
CA TYR A 911 1.85 44.66 0.23
C TYR A 911 1.48 45.90 -0.60
N ARG A 912 0.22 46.39 -0.50
CA ARG A 912 -0.25 47.60 -1.21
C ARG A 912 0.46 48.89 -0.69
N LEU A 913 0.68 48.96 0.61
CA LEU A 913 1.40 50.05 1.25
C LEU A 913 2.84 50.11 0.74
N ARG A 914 3.53 48.98 0.70
CA ARG A 914 4.87 48.85 0.14
C ARG A 914 4.95 49.36 -1.30
N LYS A 915 3.97 48.99 -2.13
CA LYS A 915 3.89 49.44 -3.52
C LYS A 915 3.62 50.95 -3.61
N LYS A 916 2.80 51.49 -2.72
CA LYS A 916 2.52 52.94 -2.67
C LYS A 916 3.74 53.77 -2.26
N MET A 917 4.59 53.20 -1.39
CA MET A 917 5.80 53.85 -0.91
C MET A 917 7.01 53.63 -1.83
N ASN A 918 6.84 52.95 -2.97
CA ASN A 918 7.87 52.60 -3.96
C ASN A 918 9.11 51.90 -3.38
N LEU A 919 8.93 51.09 -2.35
CA LEU A 919 10.05 50.39 -1.70
C LEU A 919 10.55 49.21 -2.56
N PRO A 920 11.88 49.07 -2.78
CA PRO A 920 12.46 48.00 -3.56
C PRO A 920 12.19 46.62 -2.91
N HIS A 921 12.19 45.56 -3.71
CA HIS A 921 11.78 44.22 -3.25
C HIS A 921 12.60 43.66 -2.08
N GLU A 922 13.81 44.11 -1.95
CA GLU A 922 14.80 43.63 -0.95
C GLU A 922 14.68 44.37 0.40
N GLU A 923 13.97 45.47 0.47
CA GLU A 923 13.85 46.27 1.69
C GLU A 923 12.59 45.87 2.48
N SER A 924 12.73 45.55 3.74
CA SER A 924 11.60 45.23 4.61
C SER A 924 10.78 46.47 4.96
N LEU A 925 9.47 46.49 4.64
CA LEU A 925 8.53 47.54 4.98
C LEU A 925 8.59 47.90 6.50
N SER A 926 8.65 46.90 7.35
CA SER A 926 8.71 47.15 8.81
C SER A 926 10.01 47.83 9.21
N ASN A 927 11.15 47.37 8.67
CA ASN A 927 12.45 48.00 8.95
C ASN A 927 12.49 49.44 8.42
N TYR A 928 11.99 49.66 7.23
CA TYR A 928 11.90 51.02 6.68
C TYR A 928 11.11 51.98 7.62
N ILE A 929 9.93 51.53 8.08
CA ILE A 929 9.06 52.31 8.95
C ILE A 929 9.69 52.54 10.36
N LEU A 930 10.46 51.59 10.85
CA LEU A 930 11.16 51.68 12.14
C LEU A 930 12.33 52.66 12.10
N HIS A 931 12.91 52.92 10.95
CA HIS A 931 14.04 53.81 10.79
C HIS A 931 13.65 55.21 10.22
N LEU A 932 12.40 55.33 9.74
CA LEU A 932 11.86 56.60 9.29
C LEU A 932 11.69 57.58 10.45
#